data_6ebc9f61a0963c52357a01b5e1e8474e
#
_entry.id   6ebc9f61a0963c52357a01b5e1e8474e
#
_cell.length_a   1.000
_cell.length_b   1.000
_cell.length_c   1.000
_cell.angle_alpha   90.00
_cell.angle_beta   90.00
_cell.angle_gamma   90.00
#
_symmetry.space_group_name_H-M   'P 1'
#
loop_
_entity.id
_entity.type
_entity.pdbx_description
1 polymer ?
#
loop_
_entity_poly.entity_id
_entity_poly.type
_entity_poly.pdbx_seq_one_letter_code
_entity_poly.pdbx_strand_id
1 'polypeptide(L)'
;MKEAAISYSPHAYVPKRTLTEEERVVLYRTRIDASFKPYTVIDVLQKVYHRSFEDDLLNAVTLHPEWFQPSADGWKLARAWIRSLRIIRPESIFFQKTRDFQVDIAIEARICMEQARFGNALLQRRCNADKTLRLRYSFDLRPCKMSCSYLGAVMNEKDSLRERDFMGISVDKYLIPVLKPRDYSMIARYIFSRFLPEQLNSVLPFEPEKWIRPMGLKVKRGVFPENGALGEYFFSFGTAETIDEETGEIVQSDINPGTILLNRDIPDHGGIRNSTLAHEASHSFLGRFFFLLQKTHGHDYCSYMCKRYDHEEREKWTPVDIMEMQANRLPGYLMIQDGPGKAYAESRMAAYGGVRNLANMRRLIDDVAEHFQTTKTMARTRLVDLGYNEARGILRSANGELVPSYLSTLSENETYTISEAEGIREYLSNPKFRAALNTGAYLYADAHYCRNDPKYLFSDQFGRRHLTAYAREHMAECCLVFRDVYRNAVVRLVNGILQKGCGRGRKDVAYVGPNGESPLTEEGKALRARMAKELAETAIISKSFNQMTVELMERKKMTVAELASATGLSEQAIGNMRNDANRVFPIQGIVAVCIALHLSPETSRAYIEASPSKFMNTVEMKMYQYALAQWYESPVSVVNRRLVEAGVKPLTNLVDGYGEDGIRLA
;
A
#
# COMPACT_ATOMS: atom_id res chain seq x y z
N MET A 1 -3.68 28.96 28.73
CA MET A 1 -3.20 30.05 27.85
C MET A 1 -4.16 30.15 26.68
N LYS A 2 -4.83 31.30 26.55
CA LYS A 2 -5.76 31.57 25.46
C LYS A 2 -4.98 31.65 24.16
N GLU A 3 -5.14 30.67 23.27
CA GLU A 3 -4.65 30.79 21.90
C GLU A 3 -5.42 31.89 21.21
N ALA A 4 -4.70 32.88 20.70
CA ALA A 4 -5.27 33.97 19.93
C ALA A 4 -5.94 33.38 18.68
N ALA A 5 -7.24 33.46 18.62
CA ALA A 5 -8.00 33.24 17.41
C ALA A 5 -7.49 34.22 16.35
N ILE A 6 -7.00 33.70 15.24
CA ILE A 6 -6.62 34.53 14.10
C ILE A 6 -7.92 35.05 13.51
N SER A 7 -8.22 36.33 13.76
CA SER A 7 -9.30 37.03 13.07
C SER A 7 -8.88 37.25 11.63
N TYR A 8 -9.46 36.49 10.72
CA TYR A 8 -9.44 36.86 9.32
C TYR A 8 -10.51 37.93 9.06
N SER A 9 -10.14 38.93 8.27
CA SER A 9 -11.04 39.95 7.78
C SER A 9 -12.33 39.35 7.21
N PRO A 10 -13.51 39.93 7.46
CA PRO A 10 -14.75 39.41 6.91
C PRO A 10 -14.70 39.49 5.40
N HIS A 11 -14.74 38.34 4.76
CA HIS A 11 -14.83 38.23 3.32
C HIS A 11 -16.12 38.86 2.79
N ALA A 12 -16.06 39.32 1.55
CA ALA A 12 -17.20 39.83 0.84
C ALA A 12 -18.39 38.86 0.97
N TYR A 13 -19.57 39.41 1.28
CA TYR A 13 -20.82 38.69 1.36
C TYR A 13 -21.06 37.89 0.05
N VAL A 14 -20.98 36.59 0.12
CA VAL A 14 -21.39 35.71 -0.97
C VAL A 14 -22.85 35.33 -0.70
N PRO A 15 -23.78 35.69 -1.60
CA PRO A 15 -25.17 35.35 -1.41
C PRO A 15 -25.37 33.83 -1.33
N LYS A 16 -26.14 33.38 -0.38
CA LYS A 16 -26.55 31.97 -0.22
C LYS A 16 -27.36 31.58 -1.46
N ARG A 17 -26.89 30.63 -2.26
CA ARG A 17 -27.58 30.09 -3.43
C ARG A 17 -27.10 28.69 -3.76
N THR A 18 -27.92 27.93 -4.46
CA THR A 18 -27.52 26.63 -5.01
C THR A 18 -26.53 26.82 -6.15
N LEU A 19 -25.48 26.00 -6.18
CA LEU A 19 -24.50 25.99 -7.26
C LEU A 19 -25.14 25.62 -8.61
N THR A 20 -24.76 26.32 -9.66
CA THR A 20 -25.03 25.89 -11.04
C THR A 20 -24.17 24.67 -11.39
N GLU A 21 -24.54 23.95 -12.47
CA GLU A 21 -23.76 22.80 -12.93
C GLU A 21 -22.31 23.18 -13.28
N GLU A 22 -22.11 24.33 -13.90
CA GLU A 22 -20.78 24.85 -14.25
C GLU A 22 -19.96 25.17 -12.99
N GLU A 23 -20.57 25.78 -11.98
CA GLU A 23 -19.91 26.08 -10.71
C GLU A 23 -19.56 24.81 -9.93
N ARG A 24 -20.41 23.79 -10.00
CA ARG A 24 -20.10 22.46 -9.44
C ARG A 24 -18.87 21.87 -10.13
N VAL A 25 -18.81 21.91 -11.45
CA VAL A 25 -17.64 21.42 -12.20
C VAL A 25 -16.36 22.15 -11.79
N VAL A 26 -16.41 23.47 -11.59
CA VAL A 26 -15.24 24.24 -11.11
C VAL A 26 -14.87 23.83 -9.70
N LEU A 27 -15.86 23.73 -8.79
CA LEU A 27 -15.62 23.33 -7.39
C LEU A 27 -14.96 21.95 -7.31
N TYR A 28 -15.44 20.98 -8.10
CA TYR A 28 -14.88 19.62 -8.09
C TYR A 28 -13.48 19.52 -8.70
N ARG A 29 -13.13 20.43 -9.61
CA ARG A 29 -11.76 20.54 -10.15
C ARG A 29 -10.74 21.00 -9.11
N THR A 30 -11.15 21.65 -8.04
CA THR A 30 -10.27 22.10 -6.96
C THR A 30 -10.04 21.05 -5.87
N ARG A 31 -10.63 19.87 -6.01
CA ARG A 31 -10.44 18.74 -5.10
C ARG A 31 -9.25 17.89 -5.52
N ILE A 32 -8.55 17.34 -4.53
CA ILE A 32 -7.50 16.36 -4.81
C ILE A 32 -8.12 15.09 -5.40
N ASP A 33 -7.68 14.72 -6.56
CA ASP A 33 -8.09 13.51 -7.29
C ASP A 33 -6.89 12.64 -7.70
N ALA A 34 -7.13 11.62 -8.50
CA ALA A 34 -6.10 10.69 -8.95
C ALA A 34 -5.03 11.33 -9.87
N SER A 35 -5.31 12.49 -10.47
CA SER A 35 -4.36 13.24 -11.32
C SER A 35 -3.42 14.15 -10.53
N PHE A 36 -3.65 14.28 -9.22
CA PHE A 36 -2.88 15.15 -8.36
C PHE A 36 -1.41 14.71 -8.26
N LYS A 37 -0.50 15.60 -8.61
CA LYS A 37 0.95 15.40 -8.48
C LYS A 37 1.49 16.23 -7.31
N PRO A 38 1.73 15.60 -6.14
CA PRO A 38 2.17 16.33 -4.96
C PRO A 38 3.64 16.75 -5.04
N TYR A 39 3.95 17.91 -4.45
CA TYR A 39 5.32 18.34 -4.25
C TYR A 39 5.99 17.58 -3.10
N THR A 40 7.27 17.28 -3.28
CA THR A 40 8.11 16.71 -2.21
C THR A 40 8.65 17.83 -1.30
N VAL A 41 9.10 17.46 -0.10
CA VAL A 41 9.77 18.42 0.79
C VAL A 41 11.02 19.03 0.16
N ILE A 42 11.67 18.29 -0.72
CA ILE A 42 12.88 18.76 -1.42
C ILE A 42 12.53 19.79 -2.50
N ASP A 43 11.45 19.59 -3.25
CA ASP A 43 10.95 20.59 -4.21
C ASP A 43 10.65 21.92 -3.51
N VAL A 44 10.04 21.82 -2.30
CA VAL A 44 9.74 22.98 -1.48
C VAL A 44 11.01 23.67 -0.97
N LEU A 45 11.96 22.89 -0.45
CA LEU A 45 13.26 23.42 -0.02
C LEU A 45 13.97 24.17 -1.14
N GLN A 46 14.06 23.60 -2.32
CA GLN A 46 14.72 24.22 -3.48
C GLN A 46 14.08 25.56 -3.87
N LYS A 47 12.77 25.72 -3.65
CA LYS A 47 12.04 26.93 -4.01
C LYS A 47 12.10 28.03 -2.96
N VAL A 48 12.11 27.69 -1.67
CA VAL A 48 12.01 28.67 -0.58
C VAL A 48 13.33 28.89 0.18
N TYR A 49 14.26 27.97 0.01
CA TYR A 49 15.57 28.09 0.66
C TYR A 49 16.55 28.80 -0.26
N HIS A 50 16.99 29.98 0.14
CA HIS A 50 17.83 30.87 -0.69
C HIS A 50 19.33 30.57 -0.62
N ARG A 51 19.73 29.60 0.21
CA ARG A 51 21.11 29.09 0.28
C ARG A 51 21.21 27.74 -0.40
N SER A 52 22.42 27.31 -0.73
CA SER A 52 22.63 25.98 -1.30
C SER A 52 22.86 24.93 -0.20
N PHE A 53 22.47 23.68 -0.47
CA PHE A 53 22.83 22.57 0.40
C PHE A 53 24.35 22.35 0.51
N GLU A 54 25.09 22.79 -0.50
CA GLU A 54 26.56 22.77 -0.50
C GLU A 54 27.14 23.74 0.51
N ASP A 55 26.59 24.95 0.63
CA ASP A 55 27.01 25.92 1.63
C ASP A 55 26.73 25.41 3.05
N ASP A 56 25.59 24.75 3.25
CA ASP A 56 25.22 24.17 4.55
C ASP A 56 26.15 23.04 4.93
N LEU A 57 26.49 22.19 3.96
CA LEU A 57 27.45 21.12 4.18
C LEU A 57 28.86 21.67 4.45
N LEU A 58 29.30 22.68 3.72
CA LEU A 58 30.59 23.32 3.97
C LEU A 58 30.63 23.97 5.36
N ASN A 59 29.51 24.56 5.80
CA ASN A 59 29.37 25.05 7.16
C ASN A 59 29.55 23.92 8.19
N ALA A 60 28.88 22.74 7.97
CA ALA A 60 29.05 21.57 8.82
C ALA A 60 30.50 21.08 8.85
N VAL A 61 31.19 21.02 7.71
CA VAL A 61 32.61 20.64 7.63
C VAL A 61 33.50 21.62 8.40
N THR A 62 33.18 22.89 8.35
CA THR A 62 33.94 23.93 9.06
C THR A 62 33.72 23.88 10.56
N LEU A 63 32.50 23.65 11.01
CA LEU A 63 32.14 23.56 12.42
C LEU A 63 32.60 22.24 13.08
N HIS A 64 32.58 21.15 12.32
CA HIS A 64 32.85 19.81 12.79
C HIS A 64 33.87 19.08 11.90
N PRO A 65 35.08 19.59 11.72
CA PRO A 65 36.07 18.98 10.85
C PRO A 65 36.42 17.54 11.29
N GLU A 66 36.31 17.23 12.59
CA GLU A 66 36.56 15.92 13.16
C GLU A 66 35.62 14.81 12.61
N TRP A 67 34.46 15.17 12.12
CA TRP A 67 33.53 14.19 11.50
C TRP A 67 34.01 13.71 10.15
N PHE A 68 34.82 14.49 9.47
CA PHE A 68 35.19 14.26 8.07
C PHE A 68 36.64 13.80 7.92
N GLN A 69 37.49 14.06 8.89
CA GLN A 69 38.89 13.71 8.87
C GLN A 69 39.31 12.96 10.13
N PRO A 70 40.19 11.95 10.02
CA PRO A 70 40.84 11.41 11.21
C PRO A 70 41.63 12.51 11.91
N SER A 71 41.48 12.62 13.22
CA SER A 71 42.30 13.53 14.02
C SER A 71 43.75 13.06 13.92
N ALA A 72 44.55 13.82 13.20
CA ALA A 72 46.01 13.63 13.14
C ALA A 72 46.65 14.83 13.80
N ASP A 73 47.49 14.56 14.79
CA ASP A 73 48.14 15.62 15.55
C ASP A 73 48.84 16.65 14.68
N GLY A 74 48.44 17.88 14.89
CA GLY A 74 49.06 19.07 14.24
C GLY A 74 48.49 19.43 12.87
N TRP A 75 47.48 18.73 12.35
CA TRP A 75 46.83 19.10 11.08
C TRP A 75 45.50 19.79 11.32
N LYS A 76 45.30 20.95 10.68
CA LYS A 76 44.05 21.71 10.72
C LYS A 76 43.44 21.85 9.33
N LEU A 77 42.14 21.92 9.23
CA LEU A 77 41.41 22.20 8.01
C LEU A 77 41.77 23.61 7.53
N ALA A 78 42.33 23.72 6.33
CA ALA A 78 42.66 25.01 5.68
C ALA A 78 41.53 25.38 4.68
N ARG A 79 41.05 24.40 3.90
CA ARG A 79 40.00 24.61 2.91
C ARG A 79 39.23 23.31 2.68
N ALA A 80 37.96 23.46 2.39
CA ALA A 80 37.09 22.35 1.94
C ALA A 80 36.26 22.78 0.74
N TRP A 81 35.94 21.79 -0.12
CA TRP A 81 34.99 21.98 -1.21
C TRP A 81 34.27 20.65 -1.48
N ILE A 82 33.06 20.73 -2.01
CA ILE A 82 32.22 19.61 -2.31
C ILE A 82 32.49 19.15 -3.74
N ARG A 83 32.77 17.87 -3.92
CA ARG A 83 32.97 17.27 -5.23
C ARG A 83 31.68 16.68 -5.79
N SER A 84 30.84 16.12 -4.93
CA SER A 84 29.49 15.66 -5.25
C SER A 84 28.62 15.68 -4.01
N LEU A 85 27.37 16.01 -4.18
CA LEU A 85 26.32 15.97 -3.17
C LEU A 85 25.08 15.32 -3.76
N ARG A 86 24.54 14.32 -3.08
CA ARG A 86 23.30 13.66 -3.43
C ARG A 86 22.33 13.70 -2.24
N ILE A 87 21.15 14.23 -2.45
CA ILE A 87 20.07 14.18 -1.48
C ILE A 87 19.45 12.80 -1.57
N ILE A 88 19.33 12.10 -0.42
CA ILE A 88 18.78 10.76 -0.36
C ILE A 88 17.27 10.85 -0.08
N ARG A 89 16.90 11.39 1.09
CA ARG A 89 15.51 11.46 1.54
C ARG A 89 15.39 12.32 2.80
N PRO A 90 14.18 12.81 3.13
CA PRO A 90 13.87 13.24 4.49
C PRO A 90 13.81 11.98 5.40
N GLU A 91 14.35 12.08 6.61
CA GLU A 91 14.41 10.95 7.54
C GLU A 91 13.55 11.13 8.78
N SER A 92 13.44 12.34 9.28
CA SER A 92 12.76 12.61 10.54
C SER A 92 12.08 13.97 10.50
N ILE A 93 10.94 14.08 11.15
CA ILE A 93 10.22 15.32 11.35
C ILE A 93 9.98 15.53 12.84
N PHE A 94 10.13 16.77 13.26
CA PHE A 94 9.94 17.21 14.63
C PHE A 94 9.03 18.42 14.68
N PHE A 95 8.03 18.36 15.54
CA PHE A 95 7.06 19.43 15.70
C PHE A 95 7.39 20.22 16.96
N GLN A 96 7.70 21.49 16.82
CA GLN A 96 7.83 22.36 17.95
C GLN A 96 6.52 23.07 18.30
N LYS A 97 5.71 23.38 17.29
CA LYS A 97 4.40 24.05 17.40
C LYS A 97 3.50 23.63 16.24
N THR A 98 2.26 24.12 16.25
CA THR A 98 1.24 23.79 15.24
C THR A 98 1.63 24.11 13.79
N ARG A 99 2.63 24.94 13.54
CA ARG A 99 3.05 25.41 12.21
C ARG A 99 4.54 25.30 11.95
N ASP A 100 5.32 25.10 13.01
CA ASP A 100 6.78 25.03 12.90
C ASP A 100 7.19 23.56 13.02
N PHE A 101 7.97 23.07 12.08
CA PHE A 101 8.52 21.74 12.14
C PHE A 101 9.98 21.74 11.68
N GLN A 102 10.73 20.76 12.15
CA GLN A 102 12.09 20.52 11.71
C GLN A 102 12.14 19.23 10.90
N VAL A 103 13.02 19.21 9.90
CA VAL A 103 13.23 18.06 9.02
C VAL A 103 14.71 17.76 8.95
N ASP A 104 15.08 16.49 9.14
CA ASP A 104 16.41 16.00 8.83
C ASP A 104 16.43 15.44 7.40
N ILE A 105 17.27 16.01 6.55
CA ILE A 105 17.48 15.58 5.17
C ILE A 105 18.77 14.77 5.10
N ALA A 106 18.66 13.49 4.81
CA ALA A 106 19.82 12.63 4.59
C ALA A 106 20.48 12.95 3.26
N ILE A 107 21.79 13.15 3.30
CA ILE A 107 22.64 13.39 2.13
C ILE A 107 23.83 12.46 2.10
N GLU A 108 24.29 12.14 0.90
CA GLU A 108 25.61 11.55 0.62
C GLU A 108 26.48 12.61 -0.05
N ALA A 109 27.68 12.78 0.45
CA ALA A 109 28.58 13.76 -0.10
C ALA A 109 30.03 13.25 -0.17
N ARG A 110 30.70 13.62 -1.26
CA ARG A 110 32.14 13.50 -1.41
C ARG A 110 32.75 14.88 -1.21
N ILE A 111 33.55 14.99 -0.15
CA ILE A 111 34.18 16.23 0.29
C ILE A 111 35.67 16.13 0.10
N CYS A 112 36.26 17.14 -0.54
CA CYS A 112 37.68 17.28 -0.66
C CYS A 112 38.15 18.33 0.34
N MET A 113 39.21 18.05 1.07
CA MET A 113 39.77 18.92 2.10
C MET A 113 41.26 19.13 1.90
N GLU A 114 41.70 20.35 2.09
CA GLU A 114 43.11 20.71 2.24
C GLU A 114 43.37 20.98 3.72
N GLN A 115 44.39 20.35 4.24
CA GLN A 115 44.84 20.53 5.62
C GLN A 115 46.24 21.13 5.63
N ALA A 116 46.46 22.07 6.52
CA ALA A 116 47.77 22.65 6.80
C ALA A 116 48.28 22.20 8.16
N ARG A 117 49.59 21.99 8.27
CA ARG A 117 50.21 21.58 9.55
C ARG A 117 50.39 22.81 10.45
N PHE A 118 50.00 22.67 11.71
CA PHE A 118 50.21 23.74 12.71
C PHE A 118 51.70 24.06 12.84
N GLY A 119 52.05 25.35 12.72
CA GLY A 119 53.45 25.82 12.79
C GLY A 119 54.23 25.77 11.46
N ASN A 120 53.69 25.20 10.40
CA ASN A 120 54.31 25.24 9.05
C ASN A 120 53.23 25.25 7.98
N ALA A 121 52.80 26.41 7.54
CA ALA A 121 51.76 26.61 6.53
C ALA A 121 52.17 26.12 5.13
N LEU A 122 53.44 25.82 4.88
CA LEU A 122 53.90 25.23 3.62
C LEU A 122 53.65 23.75 3.50
N LEU A 123 53.41 23.04 4.62
CA LEU A 123 53.03 21.65 4.61
C LEU A 123 51.51 21.52 4.46
N GLN A 124 51.07 21.18 3.27
CA GLN A 124 49.66 20.95 2.92
C GLN A 124 49.50 19.51 2.45
N ARG A 125 48.36 18.93 2.81
CA ARG A 125 47.91 17.64 2.27
C ARG A 125 46.46 17.71 1.82
N ARG A 126 46.10 16.91 0.82
CA ARG A 126 44.72 16.77 0.37
C ARG A 126 44.16 15.42 0.83
N CYS A 127 42.96 15.43 1.31
CA CYS A 127 42.21 14.21 1.63
C CYS A 127 40.77 14.30 1.11
N ASN A 128 40.17 13.14 0.89
CA ASN A 128 38.77 13.01 0.51
C ASN A 128 38.00 12.26 1.59
N ALA A 129 36.77 12.64 1.80
CA ALA A 129 35.84 11.92 2.66
C ALA A 129 34.54 11.68 1.92
N ASP A 130 34.12 10.41 1.87
CA ASP A 130 32.76 10.03 1.47
C ASP A 130 31.95 9.85 2.74
N LYS A 131 30.89 10.65 2.92
CA LYS A 131 30.09 10.71 4.13
C LYS A 131 28.61 10.71 3.85
N THR A 132 27.90 10.01 4.70
CA THR A 132 26.43 10.11 4.84
C THR A 132 26.15 10.84 6.14
N LEU A 133 25.40 11.92 6.05
CA LEU A 133 24.99 12.74 7.21
C LEU A 133 23.62 13.34 6.98
N ARG A 134 23.08 14.00 7.98
CA ARG A 134 21.79 14.68 7.91
C ARG A 134 22.01 16.19 8.05
N LEU A 135 21.36 16.95 7.18
CA LEU A 135 21.24 18.41 7.33
C LEU A 135 19.86 18.70 7.91
N ARG A 136 19.84 19.48 8.97
CA ARG A 136 18.61 19.84 9.70
C ARG A 136 18.12 21.19 9.30
N TYR A 137 16.82 21.25 8.96
CA TYR A 137 16.13 22.47 8.56
C TYR A 137 14.91 22.71 9.44
N SER A 138 14.65 23.97 9.78
CA SER A 138 13.40 24.41 10.38
C SER A 138 12.53 25.08 9.34
N PHE A 139 11.26 24.71 9.32
CA PHE A 139 10.23 25.29 8.47
C PHE A 139 9.21 26.02 9.31
N ASP A 140 8.87 27.25 8.91
CA ASP A 140 7.71 27.99 9.40
C ASP A 140 6.71 28.11 8.23
N LEU A 141 5.59 27.41 8.36
CA LEU A 141 4.54 27.34 7.32
C LEU A 141 3.39 28.31 7.62
N ARG A 142 3.67 29.60 7.72
CA ARG A 142 2.60 30.60 7.80
C ARG A 142 1.93 30.80 6.44
N PRO A 143 0.60 31.01 6.42
CA PRO A 143 -0.08 31.44 5.19
C PRO A 143 0.61 32.66 4.60
N CYS A 144 0.95 32.61 3.32
CA CYS A 144 1.61 33.68 2.57
C CYS A 144 3.07 34.01 2.96
N LYS A 145 3.67 33.33 3.93
CA LYS A 145 5.07 33.53 4.30
C LYS A 145 5.70 32.26 4.81
N MET A 146 6.11 31.41 3.89
CA MET A 146 6.95 30.26 4.24
C MET A 146 8.38 30.70 4.40
N SER A 147 9.04 30.28 5.47
CA SER A 147 10.46 30.42 5.66
C SER A 147 11.11 29.10 6.00
N CYS A 148 12.33 28.92 5.53
CA CYS A 148 13.16 27.78 5.85
C CYS A 148 14.53 28.25 6.29
N SER A 149 15.06 27.68 7.36
CA SER A 149 16.39 27.99 7.87
C SER A 149 17.16 26.72 8.18
N TYR A 150 18.43 26.71 7.84
CA TYR A 150 19.37 25.68 8.24
C TYR A 150 19.68 25.79 9.73
N LEU A 151 19.61 24.66 10.45
CA LEU A 151 19.86 24.60 11.89
C LEU A 151 21.19 23.95 12.24
N GLY A 152 21.69 23.07 11.38
CA GLY A 152 22.93 22.35 11.63
C GLY A 152 23.00 20.99 10.92
N ALA A 153 24.06 20.26 11.17
CA ALA A 153 24.22 18.89 10.69
C ALA A 153 24.23 17.88 11.84
N VAL A 154 23.89 16.65 11.52
CA VAL A 154 23.81 15.53 12.49
C VAL A 154 24.50 14.31 11.90
N MET A 155 25.47 13.75 12.59
CA MET A 155 26.22 12.57 12.17
C MET A 155 25.68 11.28 12.78
N ASN A 156 25.34 11.27 14.05
CA ASN A 156 24.95 10.09 14.79
C ASN A 156 23.43 9.95 14.92
N GLU A 157 22.93 8.72 14.91
CA GLU A 157 21.52 8.46 15.20
C GLU A 157 21.08 8.92 16.61
N LYS A 158 22.03 9.00 17.56
CA LYS A 158 21.75 9.49 18.93
C LYS A 158 21.50 10.99 18.99
N ASP A 159 22.09 11.73 18.06
CA ASP A 159 21.93 13.18 17.92
C ASP A 159 20.77 13.52 16.98
N SER A 160 20.23 12.53 16.26
CA SER A 160 18.98 12.73 15.54
C SER A 160 17.89 13.00 16.55
N LEU A 161 17.10 14.03 16.32
CA LEU A 161 15.92 14.34 17.14
C LEU A 161 14.91 13.20 16.99
N ARG A 162 15.14 12.06 17.61
CA ARG A 162 14.16 10.98 17.78
C ARG A 162 13.11 11.38 18.80
N GLU A 163 12.59 12.59 18.73
CA GLU A 163 11.72 13.07 19.77
C GLU A 163 10.28 13.09 19.35
N ARG A 164 9.66 12.38 20.08
CA ARG A 164 8.67 12.49 21.17
C ARG A 164 7.34 13.15 20.79
N ASP A 165 7.27 14.10 19.86
CA ASP A 165 6.02 14.74 19.48
C ASP A 165 5.27 14.02 18.35
N PHE A 166 5.95 13.23 17.54
CA PHE A 166 5.33 12.31 16.57
C PHE A 166 5.76 10.85 16.80
N MET A 167 6.03 10.50 18.04
CA MET A 167 6.26 9.12 18.49
C MET A 167 7.40 8.39 17.75
N GLY A 168 8.36 9.09 17.18
CA GLY A 168 9.48 8.49 16.44
C GLY A 168 9.10 7.79 15.15
N ILE A 169 7.96 8.15 14.56
CA ILE A 169 7.50 7.61 13.28
C ILE A 169 8.24 8.29 12.15
N SER A 170 8.80 7.50 11.21
CA SER A 170 9.41 8.00 9.99
C SER A 170 8.35 8.56 9.04
N VAL A 171 8.77 9.49 8.20
CA VAL A 171 7.94 10.02 7.11
C VAL A 171 8.59 9.78 5.76
N ASP A 172 7.79 9.80 4.71
CA ASP A 172 8.24 9.75 3.34
C ASP A 172 8.64 11.16 2.81
N LYS A 173 9.02 11.22 1.53
CA LYS A 173 9.40 12.48 0.88
C LYS A 173 8.27 13.51 0.75
N TYR A 174 7.03 13.12 0.97
CA TYR A 174 5.84 13.97 0.97
C TYR A 174 5.39 14.36 2.38
N LEU A 175 6.16 14.02 3.40
CA LEU A 175 5.84 14.18 4.81
C LEU A 175 4.64 13.35 5.30
N ILE A 176 4.35 12.25 4.62
CA ILE A 176 3.34 11.28 5.03
C ILE A 176 3.99 10.28 5.99
N PRO A 177 3.37 9.98 7.15
CA PRO A 177 3.89 8.98 8.07
C PRO A 177 4.03 7.60 7.43
N VAL A 178 5.15 6.91 7.65
CA VAL A 178 5.39 5.53 7.21
C VAL A 178 4.95 4.58 8.32
N LEU A 179 3.68 4.17 8.29
CA LEU A 179 3.04 3.42 9.37
C LEU A 179 3.10 1.91 9.15
N LYS A 180 3.44 1.19 10.22
CA LYS A 180 3.29 -0.26 10.36
C LYS A 180 2.04 -0.57 11.18
N PRO A 181 1.47 -1.78 11.11
CA PRO A 181 0.27 -2.13 11.88
C PRO A 181 0.33 -1.77 13.37
N ARG A 182 1.49 -1.99 14.01
CA ARG A 182 1.71 -1.66 15.44
C ARG A 182 1.70 -0.15 15.74
N ASP A 183 2.00 0.67 14.74
CA ASP A 183 2.12 2.12 14.95
C ASP A 183 0.74 2.75 15.13
N TYR A 184 -0.32 2.15 14.55
CA TYR A 184 -1.69 2.64 14.74
C TYR A 184 -2.16 2.53 16.19
N SER A 185 -1.84 1.42 16.90
CA SER A 185 -2.13 1.29 18.33
C SER A 185 -1.41 2.36 19.15
N MET A 186 -0.16 2.63 18.80
CA MET A 186 0.66 3.64 19.46
C MET A 186 0.12 5.05 19.23
N ILE A 187 -0.29 5.36 17.99
CA ILE A 187 -0.92 6.64 17.62
C ILE A 187 -2.27 6.82 18.33
N ALA A 188 -3.10 5.78 18.36
CA ALA A 188 -4.38 5.83 19.07
C ALA A 188 -4.16 6.12 20.57
N ARG A 189 -3.23 5.42 21.22
CA ARG A 189 -2.89 5.70 22.62
C ARG A 189 -2.36 7.11 22.85
N TYR A 190 -1.57 7.65 21.92
CA TYR A 190 -1.13 9.05 22.00
C TYR A 190 -2.32 10.01 21.89
N ILE A 191 -3.24 9.79 20.95
CA ILE A 191 -4.45 10.61 20.80
C ILE A 191 -5.29 10.58 22.10
N PHE A 192 -5.53 9.40 22.66
CA PHE A 192 -6.23 9.27 23.93
C PHE A 192 -5.50 10.00 25.06
N SER A 193 -4.22 9.72 25.26
CA SER A 193 -3.46 10.34 26.36
C SER A 193 -3.39 11.86 26.27
N ARG A 194 -3.42 12.42 25.04
CA ARG A 194 -3.27 13.85 24.79
C ARG A 194 -4.60 14.61 24.79
N PHE A 195 -5.64 14.02 24.20
CA PHE A 195 -6.91 14.70 23.94
C PHE A 195 -8.09 14.15 24.75
N LEU A 196 -8.04 12.88 25.14
CA LEU A 196 -9.17 12.13 25.70
C LEU A 196 -8.69 11.16 26.80
N PRO A 197 -7.96 11.63 27.81
CA PRO A 197 -7.36 10.75 28.83
C PRO A 197 -8.40 9.90 29.56
N GLU A 198 -9.64 10.40 29.69
CA GLU A 198 -10.76 9.70 30.31
C GLU A 198 -11.28 8.51 29.50
N GLN A 199 -11.01 8.49 28.19
CA GLN A 199 -11.39 7.39 27.30
C GLN A 199 -10.25 6.37 27.06
N LEU A 200 -9.06 6.61 27.59
CA LEU A 200 -7.94 5.67 27.44
C LEU A 200 -8.27 4.37 28.17
N ASN A 201 -8.21 3.24 27.41
CA ASN A 201 -8.59 1.91 27.88
C ASN A 201 -10.07 1.78 28.30
N SER A 202 -10.92 2.67 27.84
CA SER A 202 -12.37 2.60 28.08
C SER A 202 -13.02 1.54 27.19
N VAL A 203 -14.01 0.85 27.75
CA VAL A 203 -14.93 -0.04 27.01
C VAL A 203 -16.11 0.71 26.40
N LEU A 204 -16.25 2.01 26.70
CA LEU A 204 -17.31 2.84 26.12
C LEU A 204 -16.99 3.21 24.67
N PRO A 205 -18.01 3.49 23.85
CA PRO A 205 -17.81 3.96 22.49
C PRO A 205 -16.95 5.22 22.44
N PHE A 206 -16.11 5.29 21.40
CA PHE A 206 -15.33 6.48 21.09
C PHE A 206 -16.25 7.61 20.58
N GLU A 207 -16.08 8.80 21.12
CA GLU A 207 -16.82 10.00 20.74
C GLU A 207 -15.96 10.91 19.85
N PRO A 208 -16.06 10.83 18.50
CA PRO A 208 -15.20 11.59 17.59
C PRO A 208 -15.22 13.09 17.82
N GLU A 209 -16.35 13.66 18.22
CA GLU A 209 -16.49 15.10 18.47
C GLU A 209 -15.59 15.59 19.61
N LYS A 210 -15.37 14.78 20.62
CA LYS A 210 -14.45 15.10 21.72
C LYS A 210 -12.99 15.18 21.26
N TRP A 211 -12.65 14.47 20.20
CA TRP A 211 -11.33 14.55 19.55
C TRP A 211 -11.24 15.69 18.53
N ILE A 212 -12.27 15.86 17.71
CA ILE A 212 -12.35 16.87 16.64
C ILE A 212 -12.29 18.28 17.22
N ARG A 213 -13.02 18.55 18.28
CA ARG A 213 -13.12 19.89 18.90
C ARG A 213 -11.78 20.43 19.41
N PRO A 214 -10.99 19.69 20.21
CA PRO A 214 -9.64 20.14 20.61
C PRO A 214 -8.65 20.32 19.47
N MET A 215 -8.86 19.63 18.33
CA MET A 215 -8.06 19.83 17.12
C MET A 215 -8.43 21.12 16.37
N GLY A 216 -9.47 21.84 16.80
CA GLY A 216 -9.97 23.04 16.15
C GLY A 216 -10.76 22.76 14.86
N LEU A 217 -11.17 21.51 14.65
CA LEU A 217 -11.97 21.12 13.48
C LEU A 217 -13.45 21.44 13.72
N LYS A 218 -14.15 21.78 12.63
CA LYS A 218 -15.58 22.06 12.61
C LYS A 218 -16.29 21.08 11.70
N VAL A 219 -17.50 20.70 12.08
CA VAL A 219 -18.36 19.81 11.28
C VAL A 219 -19.50 20.63 10.70
N LYS A 220 -19.75 20.47 9.40
CA LYS A 220 -20.92 21.01 8.69
C LYS A 220 -21.61 19.90 7.91
N ARG A 221 -22.90 20.04 7.67
CA ARG A 221 -23.67 19.19 6.77
C ARG A 221 -23.55 19.70 5.34
N GLY A 222 -23.36 18.78 4.39
CA GLY A 222 -23.21 19.12 2.98
C GLY A 222 -23.89 18.15 2.03
N VAL A 223 -23.94 18.55 0.79
CA VAL A 223 -24.49 17.76 -0.30
C VAL A 223 -23.36 17.34 -1.22
N PHE A 224 -23.28 16.06 -1.55
CA PHE A 224 -22.27 15.52 -2.42
C PHE A 224 -22.88 15.06 -3.72
N PRO A 225 -22.31 15.43 -4.88
CA PRO A 225 -22.84 15.05 -6.20
C PRO A 225 -22.59 13.59 -6.55
N GLU A 226 -21.59 12.96 -5.94
CA GLU A 226 -21.26 11.58 -6.19
C GLU A 226 -21.98 10.66 -5.21
N ASN A 227 -22.74 9.70 -5.76
CA ASN A 227 -23.33 8.64 -4.95
C ASN A 227 -22.24 7.87 -4.21
N GLY A 228 -22.21 7.99 -2.90
CA GLY A 228 -21.35 7.22 -2.01
C GLY A 228 -20.28 7.99 -1.26
N ALA A 229 -20.05 9.27 -1.52
CA ALA A 229 -19.17 10.09 -0.68
C ALA A 229 -19.86 10.35 0.67
N LEU A 230 -19.13 10.07 1.76
CA LEU A 230 -19.66 10.20 3.12
C LEU A 230 -19.15 11.45 3.83
N GLY A 231 -17.92 11.89 3.50
CA GLY A 231 -17.30 13.04 4.11
C GLY A 231 -16.27 13.70 3.20
N GLU A 232 -15.85 14.88 3.59
CA GLU A 232 -14.81 15.66 2.92
C GLU A 232 -14.08 16.55 3.92
N TYR A 233 -12.77 16.50 3.93
CA TYR A 233 -11.94 17.36 4.77
C TYR A 233 -11.37 18.53 3.98
N PHE A 234 -11.64 19.75 4.45
CA PHE A 234 -11.12 21.00 3.89
C PHE A 234 -9.86 21.44 4.63
N PHE A 235 -8.72 21.42 3.96
CA PHE A 235 -7.45 21.87 4.49
C PHE A 235 -7.10 23.32 4.06
N SER A 236 -7.87 23.90 3.13
CA SER A 236 -7.76 25.29 2.68
C SER A 236 -9.15 25.93 2.57
N PHE A 237 -9.21 27.22 2.26
CA PHE A 237 -10.46 27.91 1.93
C PHE A 237 -11.04 27.33 0.65
N GLY A 238 -12.35 27.16 0.64
CA GLY A 238 -13.09 26.66 -0.50
C GLY A 238 -14.57 26.98 -0.38
N THR A 239 -15.36 26.49 -1.32
CA THR A 239 -16.82 26.61 -1.30
C THR A 239 -17.45 25.22 -1.45
N ALA A 240 -18.60 25.01 -0.85
CA ALA A 240 -19.36 23.77 -0.98
C ALA A 240 -20.87 24.04 -0.85
N GLU A 241 -21.68 23.11 -1.37
CA GLU A 241 -23.09 23.07 -1.06
C GLU A 241 -23.29 22.53 0.35
N THR A 242 -23.93 23.33 1.20
CA THR A 242 -24.26 22.96 2.57
C THR A 242 -25.75 23.08 2.80
N ILE A 243 -26.22 22.53 3.92
CA ILE A 243 -27.59 22.72 4.37
C ILE A 243 -27.61 23.90 5.34
N ASP A 244 -28.46 24.86 5.09
CA ASP A 244 -28.74 25.94 6.01
C ASP A 244 -29.51 25.38 7.24
N GLU A 245 -29.00 25.62 8.44
CA GLU A 245 -29.54 25.02 9.66
C GLU A 245 -30.91 25.54 10.02
N GLU A 246 -31.28 26.76 9.58
CA GLU A 246 -32.55 27.38 9.88
C GLU A 246 -33.65 27.03 8.87
N THR A 247 -33.29 27.03 7.58
CA THR A 247 -34.27 26.83 6.49
C THR A 247 -34.30 25.39 5.96
N GLY A 248 -33.27 24.61 6.21
CA GLY A 248 -33.09 23.27 5.61
C GLY A 248 -32.78 23.27 4.11
N GLU A 249 -32.58 24.45 3.50
CA GLU A 249 -32.32 24.59 2.08
C GLU A 249 -30.83 24.33 1.75
N ILE A 250 -30.60 23.90 0.53
CA ILE A 250 -29.24 23.73 0.00
C ILE A 250 -28.71 25.10 -0.43
N VAL A 251 -27.62 25.53 0.15
CA VAL A 251 -27.01 26.82 -0.11
C VAL A 251 -25.51 26.68 -0.38
N GLN A 252 -24.99 27.53 -1.26
CA GLN A 252 -23.55 27.67 -1.40
C GLN A 252 -22.96 28.38 -0.17
N SER A 253 -21.97 27.78 0.45
CA SER A 253 -21.31 28.34 1.63
C SER A 253 -19.80 28.39 1.45
N ASP A 254 -19.20 29.43 2.00
CA ASP A 254 -17.75 29.48 2.18
C ASP A 254 -17.34 28.50 3.28
N ILE A 255 -16.32 27.72 2.97
CA ILE A 255 -15.78 26.71 3.85
C ILE A 255 -14.38 27.11 4.30
N ASN A 256 -14.22 27.21 5.61
CA ASN A 256 -12.94 27.53 6.23
C ASN A 256 -12.04 26.27 6.36
N PRO A 257 -10.71 26.45 6.35
CA PRO A 257 -9.78 25.36 6.66
C PRO A 257 -10.10 24.71 8.02
N GLY A 258 -9.94 23.38 8.09
CA GLY A 258 -10.28 22.62 9.29
C GLY A 258 -11.76 22.26 9.38
N THR A 259 -12.53 22.39 8.28
CA THR A 259 -13.92 21.95 8.24
C THR A 259 -14.01 20.53 7.69
N ILE A 260 -14.78 19.70 8.38
CA ILE A 260 -15.25 18.40 7.90
C ILE A 260 -16.67 18.60 7.39
N LEU A 261 -16.87 18.37 6.11
CA LEU A 261 -18.20 18.35 5.51
C LEU A 261 -18.73 16.92 5.57
N LEU A 262 -19.87 16.72 6.26
CA LEU A 262 -20.50 15.41 6.43
C LEU A 262 -21.73 15.33 5.51
N ASN A 263 -21.86 14.23 4.77
CA ASN A 263 -23.00 14.04 3.88
C ASN A 263 -24.33 14.11 4.66
N ARG A 264 -25.30 14.86 4.14
CA ARG A 264 -26.61 15.07 4.77
C ARG A 264 -27.37 13.77 5.01
N ASP A 265 -27.16 12.75 4.15
CA ASP A 265 -27.86 11.47 4.23
C ASP A 265 -27.33 10.55 5.36
N ILE A 266 -26.26 10.97 6.04
CA ILE A 266 -25.73 10.25 7.19
C ILE A 266 -26.58 10.59 8.42
N PRO A 267 -27.09 9.58 9.15
CA PRO A 267 -27.83 9.80 10.40
C PRO A 267 -27.01 10.60 11.43
N ASP A 268 -27.69 11.33 12.32
CA ASP A 268 -27.07 12.15 13.36
C ASP A 268 -26.27 11.32 14.40
N HIS A 269 -26.56 10.04 14.50
CA HIS A 269 -25.92 9.12 15.44
C HIS A 269 -25.58 7.79 14.76
N GLY A 270 -24.66 7.06 15.36
CA GLY A 270 -24.33 5.68 14.97
C GLY A 270 -23.01 5.50 14.25
N GLY A 271 -22.72 4.24 13.92
CA GLY A 271 -21.41 3.80 13.48
C GLY A 271 -20.93 4.44 12.19
N ILE A 272 -21.81 4.70 11.22
CA ILE A 272 -21.42 5.34 9.95
C ILE A 272 -20.92 6.76 10.21
N ARG A 273 -21.67 7.55 10.99
CA ARG A 273 -21.29 8.91 11.32
C ARG A 273 -19.96 8.97 12.08
N ASN A 274 -19.86 8.17 13.14
CA ASN A 274 -18.66 8.15 13.97
C ASN A 274 -17.43 7.71 13.17
N SER A 275 -17.58 6.68 12.35
CA SER A 275 -16.49 6.20 11.47
C SER A 275 -16.07 7.25 10.44
N THR A 276 -17.03 7.97 9.83
CA THR A 276 -16.75 9.04 8.87
C THR A 276 -16.04 10.21 9.54
N LEU A 277 -16.53 10.68 10.68
CA LEU A 277 -15.88 11.78 11.41
C LEU A 277 -14.47 11.42 11.85
N ALA A 278 -14.27 10.21 12.36
CA ALA A 278 -12.94 9.74 12.75
C ALA A 278 -12.01 9.60 11.54
N HIS A 279 -12.54 9.21 10.37
CA HIS A 279 -11.80 9.12 9.12
C HIS A 279 -11.31 10.50 8.65
N GLU A 280 -12.23 11.48 8.56
CA GLU A 280 -11.87 12.84 8.13
C GLU A 280 -10.93 13.53 9.13
N ALA A 281 -11.12 13.31 10.42
CA ALA A 281 -10.18 13.78 11.44
C ALA A 281 -8.79 13.11 11.32
N SER A 282 -8.74 11.86 10.87
CA SER A 282 -7.49 11.16 10.63
C SER A 282 -6.71 11.78 9.45
N HIS A 283 -7.38 12.23 8.39
CA HIS A 283 -6.74 13.01 7.34
C HIS A 283 -6.10 14.28 7.89
N SER A 284 -6.83 15.02 8.73
CA SER A 284 -6.28 16.22 9.38
C SER A 284 -5.10 15.90 10.30
N PHE A 285 -5.15 14.79 11.03
CA PHE A 285 -4.13 14.43 12.02
C PHE A 285 -2.87 13.86 11.36
N LEU A 286 -2.99 12.86 10.48
CA LEU A 286 -1.87 12.18 9.82
C LEU A 286 -1.35 12.95 8.60
N GLY A 287 -2.26 13.54 7.82
CA GLY A 287 -1.95 14.25 6.57
C GLY A 287 -1.58 15.74 6.76
N ARG A 288 -1.58 16.25 7.97
CA ARG A 288 -1.40 17.68 8.27
C ARG A 288 -0.21 18.31 7.54
N PHE A 289 0.95 17.66 7.57
CA PHE A 289 2.15 18.22 6.98
C PHE A 289 2.18 18.09 5.47
N PHE A 290 1.62 17.00 4.95
CA PHE A 290 1.36 16.88 3.54
C PHE A 290 0.52 18.06 3.03
N PHE A 291 -0.64 18.31 3.63
CA PHE A 291 -1.50 19.42 3.21
C PHE A 291 -0.85 20.78 3.35
N LEU A 292 -0.12 21.04 4.43
CA LEU A 292 0.63 22.26 4.61
C LEU A 292 1.70 22.44 3.53
N LEU A 293 2.43 21.37 3.19
CA LEU A 293 3.43 21.35 2.14
C LEU A 293 2.83 21.71 0.77
N GLN A 294 1.68 21.07 0.42
CA GLN A 294 1.01 21.31 -0.85
C GLN A 294 0.44 22.73 -0.95
N LYS A 295 -0.19 23.23 0.12
CA LYS A 295 -0.76 24.57 0.17
C LYS A 295 0.28 25.67 -0.04
N THR A 296 1.47 25.52 0.51
CA THR A 296 2.53 26.54 0.39
C THR A 296 3.10 26.65 -1.02
N HIS A 297 2.80 25.67 -1.89
CA HIS A 297 3.27 25.67 -3.28
C HIS A 297 2.31 26.27 -4.28
N GLY A 298 1.16 26.80 -3.83
CA GLY A 298 0.18 27.41 -4.72
C GLY A 298 -0.66 26.41 -5.51
N HIS A 299 -0.85 25.20 -4.96
CA HIS A 299 -1.91 24.34 -5.45
C HIS A 299 -3.26 24.96 -5.09
N ASP A 300 -4.14 25.08 -6.07
CA ASP A 300 -5.49 25.62 -5.92
C ASP A 300 -6.46 24.62 -5.25
N TYR A 301 -5.96 23.47 -4.83
CA TYR A 301 -6.77 22.46 -4.14
C TYR A 301 -7.14 22.90 -2.74
N CYS A 302 -8.41 22.73 -2.38
CA CYS A 302 -8.93 23.17 -1.09
C CYS A 302 -9.37 22.02 -0.18
N SER A 303 -9.68 20.84 -0.73
CA SER A 303 -10.26 19.75 0.03
C SER A 303 -9.79 18.37 -0.42
N TYR A 304 -10.04 17.41 0.43
CA TYR A 304 -9.84 15.99 0.16
C TYR A 304 -11.16 15.25 0.41
N MET A 305 -11.70 14.63 -0.62
CA MET A 305 -12.93 13.87 -0.55
C MET A 305 -12.63 12.38 -0.46
N CYS A 306 -13.15 11.75 0.59
CA CYS A 306 -13.13 10.31 0.73
C CYS A 306 -14.08 9.68 -0.31
N LYS A 307 -13.52 9.00 -1.30
CA LYS A 307 -14.29 8.12 -2.16
C LYS A 307 -14.41 6.76 -1.49
N ARG A 308 -15.58 6.10 -1.61
CA ARG A 308 -15.66 4.68 -1.27
C ARG A 308 -14.58 3.95 -2.05
N TYR A 309 -13.64 3.36 -1.31
CA TYR A 309 -12.56 2.58 -1.90
C TYR A 309 -13.16 1.28 -2.43
N ASP A 310 -13.40 1.20 -3.71
CA ASP A 310 -13.44 -0.09 -4.39
C ASP A 310 -12.01 -0.59 -4.40
N HIS A 311 -11.79 -1.77 -3.80
CA HIS A 311 -10.49 -2.46 -3.78
C HIS A 311 -10.11 -2.90 -5.20
N GLU A 312 -9.87 -1.94 -6.08
CA GLU A 312 -9.09 -2.22 -7.27
C GLU A 312 -7.64 -2.38 -6.82
N GLU A 313 -7.05 -3.52 -7.10
CA GLU A 313 -5.61 -3.73 -6.93
C GLU A 313 -4.87 -2.72 -7.79
N ARG A 314 -4.49 -1.58 -7.21
CA ARG A 314 -3.69 -0.58 -7.89
C ARG A 314 -2.24 -1.00 -7.83
N GLU A 315 -1.62 -1.03 -8.97
CA GLU A 315 -0.24 -1.50 -9.18
C GLU A 315 0.82 -0.63 -8.50
N LYS A 316 0.53 0.66 -8.28
CA LYS A 316 1.39 1.59 -7.53
C LYS A 316 0.53 2.47 -6.63
N TRP A 317 0.87 2.49 -5.37
CA TRP A 317 0.26 3.37 -4.37
C TRP A 317 0.76 4.80 -4.58
N THR A 318 -0.15 5.72 -4.84
CA THR A 318 0.14 7.16 -4.83
C THR A 318 0.21 7.67 -3.38
N PRO A 319 0.79 8.85 -3.14
CA PRO A 319 0.74 9.50 -1.82
C PRO A 319 -0.69 9.64 -1.28
N VAL A 320 -1.63 9.93 -2.17
CA VAL A 320 -3.07 10.05 -1.85
C VAL A 320 -3.64 8.70 -1.39
N ASP A 321 -3.32 7.61 -2.09
CA ASP A 321 -3.76 6.26 -1.72
C ASP A 321 -3.20 5.83 -0.34
N ILE A 322 -1.97 6.21 -0.03
CA ILE A 322 -1.35 5.94 1.28
C ILE A 322 -2.10 6.69 2.39
N MET A 323 -2.40 7.98 2.19
CA MET A 323 -3.15 8.78 3.16
C MET A 323 -4.56 8.22 3.36
N GLU A 324 -5.22 7.82 2.28
CA GLU A 324 -6.55 7.20 2.32
C GLU A 324 -6.54 5.89 3.11
N MET A 325 -5.56 5.02 2.83
CA MET A 325 -5.37 3.77 3.58
C MET A 325 -5.13 4.04 5.07
N GLN A 326 -4.35 5.06 5.41
CA GLN A 326 -4.07 5.44 6.80
C GLN A 326 -5.32 6.00 7.48
N ALA A 327 -6.07 6.86 6.80
CA ALA A 327 -7.32 7.43 7.32
C ALA A 327 -8.43 6.39 7.47
N ASN A 328 -8.45 5.36 6.63
CA ASN A 328 -9.34 4.21 6.79
C ASN A 328 -8.95 3.31 7.96
N ARG A 329 -7.66 3.24 8.30
CA ARG A 329 -7.17 2.28 9.30
C ARG A 329 -7.14 2.84 10.73
N LEU A 330 -6.70 4.09 10.93
CA LEU A 330 -6.58 4.70 12.26
C LEU A 330 -7.90 4.72 13.05
N PRO A 331 -9.06 5.06 12.45
CA PRO A 331 -10.34 5.05 13.15
C PRO A 331 -10.66 3.73 13.83
N GLY A 332 -10.32 2.61 13.21
CA GLY A 332 -10.53 1.29 13.81
C GLY A 332 -9.84 1.13 15.16
N TYR A 333 -8.64 1.69 15.33
CA TYR A 333 -7.88 1.65 16.58
C TYR A 333 -8.37 2.67 17.61
N LEU A 334 -8.98 3.76 17.17
CA LEU A 334 -9.64 4.73 18.05
C LEU A 334 -10.96 4.18 18.57
N MET A 335 -11.78 3.64 17.69
CA MET A 335 -13.10 3.15 18.05
C MET A 335 -13.05 1.85 18.85
N ILE A 336 -12.09 0.96 18.52
CA ILE A 336 -11.94 -0.33 19.19
C ILE A 336 -10.49 -0.45 19.66
N GLN A 337 -10.21 0.02 20.87
CA GLN A 337 -8.87 -0.05 21.47
C GLN A 337 -8.44 -1.50 21.70
N ASP A 338 -7.12 -1.78 21.66
CA ASP A 338 -6.59 -3.15 21.72
C ASP A 338 -7.08 -3.91 22.97
N GLY A 339 -6.86 -3.37 24.16
CA GLY A 339 -7.24 -4.01 25.43
C GLY A 339 -8.73 -4.19 25.60
N PRO A 340 -9.51 -3.10 25.61
CA PRO A 340 -10.97 -3.14 25.73
C PRO A 340 -11.65 -3.95 24.63
N GLY A 341 -11.21 -3.78 23.37
CA GLY A 341 -11.76 -4.51 22.23
C GLY A 341 -11.53 -6.00 22.33
N LYS A 342 -10.34 -6.42 22.76
CA LYS A 342 -10.01 -7.84 22.96
C LYS A 342 -10.84 -8.43 24.13
N ALA A 343 -10.88 -7.74 25.26
CA ALA A 343 -11.66 -8.20 26.43
C ALA A 343 -13.15 -8.34 26.10
N TYR A 344 -13.73 -7.39 25.38
CA TYR A 344 -15.11 -7.45 24.95
C TYR A 344 -15.34 -8.63 24.01
N ALA A 345 -14.49 -8.80 22.98
CA ALA A 345 -14.62 -9.91 22.03
C ALA A 345 -14.48 -11.28 22.71
N GLU A 346 -13.53 -11.44 23.64
CA GLU A 346 -13.36 -12.67 24.43
C GLU A 346 -14.60 -12.97 25.28
N SER A 347 -15.15 -11.97 25.95
CA SER A 347 -16.38 -12.11 26.75
C SER A 347 -17.58 -12.55 25.88
N ARG A 348 -17.76 -11.94 24.71
CA ARG A 348 -18.84 -12.31 23.79
C ARG A 348 -18.65 -13.73 23.22
N MET A 349 -17.43 -14.09 22.82
CA MET A 349 -17.13 -15.44 22.34
C MET A 349 -17.38 -16.50 23.41
N ALA A 350 -17.01 -16.24 24.67
CA ALA A 350 -17.32 -17.13 25.78
C ALA A 350 -18.82 -17.33 25.93
N ALA A 351 -19.63 -16.26 25.80
CA ALA A 351 -21.10 -16.34 25.83
C ALA A 351 -21.69 -17.14 24.67
N TYR A 352 -20.95 -17.28 23.55
CA TYR A 352 -21.35 -18.12 22.39
C TYR A 352 -20.84 -19.56 22.50
N GLY A 353 -20.30 -19.98 23.64
CA GLY A 353 -19.73 -21.28 23.86
C GLY A 353 -18.27 -21.45 23.40
N GLY A 354 -17.56 -20.37 23.10
CA GLY A 354 -16.12 -20.38 22.78
C GLY A 354 -15.77 -20.86 21.36
N VAL A 355 -16.73 -21.29 20.56
CA VAL A 355 -16.50 -21.84 19.22
C VAL A 355 -16.48 -20.74 18.18
N ARG A 356 -15.35 -20.60 17.47
CA ARG A 356 -15.13 -19.57 16.43
C ARG A 356 -15.64 -20.03 15.05
N ASN A 357 -16.87 -20.53 15.00
CA ASN A 357 -17.53 -20.84 13.73
C ASN A 357 -18.08 -19.57 13.07
N LEU A 358 -18.53 -19.70 11.84
CA LEU A 358 -19.04 -18.61 11.04
C LEU A 358 -20.20 -17.84 11.70
N ALA A 359 -21.19 -18.56 12.24
CA ALA A 359 -22.36 -17.93 12.87
C ALA A 359 -21.94 -17.08 14.05
N ASN A 360 -21.05 -17.59 14.91
CA ASN A 360 -20.53 -16.86 16.05
C ASN A 360 -19.64 -15.70 15.64
N MET A 361 -18.83 -15.85 14.59
CA MET A 361 -18.00 -14.73 14.08
C MET A 361 -18.85 -13.61 13.49
N ARG A 362 -19.92 -13.93 12.74
CA ARG A 362 -20.85 -12.94 12.22
C ARG A 362 -21.52 -12.17 13.37
N ARG A 363 -22.03 -12.92 14.36
CA ARG A 363 -22.64 -12.36 15.56
C ARG A 363 -21.65 -11.48 16.35
N LEU A 364 -20.39 -11.93 16.48
CA LEU A 364 -19.35 -11.15 17.13
C LEU A 364 -19.08 -9.83 16.41
N ILE A 365 -19.03 -9.82 15.07
CA ILE A 365 -18.86 -8.60 14.28
C ILE A 365 -20.03 -7.65 14.51
N ASP A 366 -21.26 -8.15 14.53
CA ASP A 366 -22.46 -7.34 14.78
C ASP A 366 -22.43 -6.75 16.20
N ASP A 367 -22.15 -7.56 17.23
CA ASP A 367 -22.07 -7.11 18.62
C ASP A 367 -20.95 -6.07 18.84
N VAL A 368 -19.79 -6.28 18.24
CA VAL A 368 -18.66 -5.33 18.32
C VAL A 368 -18.99 -4.03 17.61
N ALA A 369 -19.62 -4.09 16.43
CA ALA A 369 -20.00 -2.90 15.68
C ALA A 369 -21.05 -2.07 16.44
N GLU A 370 -22.04 -2.71 17.03
CA GLU A 370 -23.08 -2.07 17.83
C GLU A 370 -22.52 -1.47 19.12
N HIS A 371 -21.77 -2.27 19.88
CA HIS A 371 -21.23 -1.84 21.18
C HIS A 371 -20.28 -0.64 21.05
N PHE A 372 -19.35 -0.67 20.10
CA PHE A 372 -18.39 0.42 19.87
C PHE A 372 -18.90 1.49 18.91
N GLN A 373 -20.17 1.42 18.50
CA GLN A 373 -20.79 2.36 17.57
C GLN A 373 -19.94 2.63 16.31
N THR A 374 -19.49 1.54 15.66
CA THR A 374 -18.70 1.59 14.46
C THR A 374 -19.37 0.83 13.31
N THR A 375 -18.76 0.84 12.12
CA THR A 375 -19.28 0.05 11.00
C THR A 375 -18.89 -1.43 11.15
N LYS A 376 -19.73 -2.34 10.64
CA LYS A 376 -19.45 -3.78 10.62
C LYS A 376 -18.12 -4.10 9.88
N THR A 377 -17.81 -3.37 8.80
CA THR A 377 -16.54 -3.52 8.08
C THR A 377 -15.35 -3.17 8.96
N MET A 378 -15.43 -2.09 9.72
CA MET A 378 -14.36 -1.68 10.64
C MET A 378 -14.23 -2.67 11.82
N ALA A 379 -15.35 -3.10 12.42
CA ALA A 379 -15.37 -4.11 13.48
C ALA A 379 -14.69 -5.42 12.99
N ARG A 380 -15.05 -5.88 11.79
CA ARG A 380 -14.41 -7.05 11.17
C ARG A 380 -12.90 -6.90 11.03
N THR A 381 -12.44 -5.78 10.49
CA THR A 381 -11.01 -5.52 10.28
C THR A 381 -10.26 -5.49 11.61
N ARG A 382 -10.84 -4.86 12.62
CA ARG A 382 -10.23 -4.80 13.96
C ARG A 382 -10.22 -6.16 14.65
N LEU A 383 -11.26 -6.96 14.51
CA LEU A 383 -11.27 -8.33 15.04
C LEU A 383 -10.12 -9.18 14.47
N VAL A 384 -9.82 -9.05 13.17
CA VAL A 384 -8.64 -9.70 12.58
C VAL A 384 -7.35 -9.22 13.24
N ASP A 385 -7.19 -7.91 13.45
CA ASP A 385 -6.01 -7.35 14.13
C ASP A 385 -5.92 -7.81 15.60
N LEU A 386 -7.05 -8.11 16.25
CA LEU A 386 -7.15 -8.62 17.62
C LEU A 386 -6.97 -10.15 17.72
N GLY A 387 -6.75 -10.85 16.59
CA GLY A 387 -6.46 -12.28 16.54
C GLY A 387 -7.65 -13.19 16.20
N TYR A 388 -8.77 -12.62 15.73
CA TYR A 388 -9.91 -13.36 15.21
C TYR A 388 -9.80 -13.47 13.68
N ASN A 389 -8.88 -14.32 13.21
CA ASN A 389 -8.54 -14.43 11.79
C ASN A 389 -9.70 -14.95 10.94
N GLU A 390 -10.60 -15.69 11.55
CA GLU A 390 -11.82 -16.21 10.93
C GLU A 390 -12.72 -15.07 10.39
N ALA A 391 -12.65 -13.90 10.99
CA ALA A 391 -13.37 -12.72 10.51
C ALA A 391 -12.94 -12.26 9.10
N ARG A 392 -11.75 -12.66 8.62
CA ARG A 392 -11.32 -12.40 7.23
C ARG A 392 -12.26 -13.02 6.21
N GLY A 393 -12.80 -14.20 6.52
CA GLY A 393 -13.72 -14.92 5.64
C GLY A 393 -15.12 -14.29 5.54
N ILE A 394 -15.43 -13.25 6.29
CA ILE A 394 -16.73 -12.59 6.26
C ILE A 394 -16.63 -11.31 5.42
N LEU A 395 -17.24 -11.33 4.24
CA LEU A 395 -17.18 -10.27 3.25
C LEU A 395 -18.47 -9.44 3.26
N ARG A 396 -18.38 -8.20 2.80
CA ARG A 396 -19.54 -7.34 2.57
C ARG A 396 -20.07 -7.60 1.16
N SER A 397 -21.35 -7.91 1.04
CA SER A 397 -22.01 -8.03 -0.27
C SER A 397 -22.24 -6.65 -0.91
N ALA A 398 -22.60 -6.62 -2.19
CA ALA A 398 -22.90 -5.41 -2.94
C ALA A 398 -24.05 -4.59 -2.34
N ASN A 399 -25.02 -5.23 -1.66
CA ASN A 399 -26.11 -4.58 -0.95
C ASN A 399 -25.75 -4.14 0.48
N GLY A 400 -24.50 -4.30 0.91
CA GLY A 400 -24.01 -3.85 2.20
C GLY A 400 -24.17 -4.84 3.36
N GLU A 401 -24.75 -6.01 3.14
CA GLU A 401 -24.83 -7.07 4.12
C GLU A 401 -23.48 -7.80 4.25
N LEU A 402 -23.18 -8.30 5.45
CA LEU A 402 -22.05 -9.20 5.66
C LEU A 402 -22.47 -10.60 5.19
N VAL A 403 -21.88 -11.01 4.05
CA VAL A 403 -22.08 -12.36 3.52
C VAL A 403 -21.01 -13.28 4.08
N PRO A 404 -21.38 -14.41 4.69
CA PRO A 404 -20.42 -15.41 5.06
C PRO A 404 -19.72 -15.95 3.81
N SER A 405 -18.41 -15.99 3.86
CA SER A 405 -17.59 -16.55 2.79
C SER A 405 -17.33 -18.04 2.96
N TYR A 406 -17.75 -18.62 4.08
CA TYR A 406 -17.62 -20.07 4.32
C TYR A 406 -18.60 -20.56 5.38
N LEU A 407 -19.03 -21.80 5.22
CA LEU A 407 -19.74 -22.57 6.21
C LEU A 407 -18.80 -23.69 6.65
N SER A 408 -18.03 -23.54 7.70
CA SER A 408 -17.23 -24.63 8.19
C SER A 408 -16.81 -24.47 9.63
N THR A 409 -16.47 -25.57 10.19
CA THR A 409 -15.76 -25.72 11.46
C THR A 409 -14.26 -25.52 11.20
N LEU A 410 -13.82 -24.29 10.91
CA LEU A 410 -12.41 -23.98 10.96
C LEU A 410 -11.91 -24.11 12.40
N SER A 411 -10.72 -24.64 12.56
CA SER A 411 -10.04 -24.65 13.84
C SER A 411 -9.64 -23.24 14.26
N GLU A 412 -9.27 -23.07 15.53
CA GLU A 412 -8.74 -21.79 16.00
C GLU A 412 -7.52 -21.35 15.17
N ASN A 413 -7.50 -20.09 14.79
CA ASN A 413 -6.47 -19.49 13.93
C ASN A 413 -6.44 -19.98 12.47
N GLU A 414 -7.43 -20.74 12.02
CA GLU A 414 -7.55 -21.11 10.62
C GLU A 414 -8.41 -20.13 9.83
N THR A 415 -8.11 -20.01 8.53
CA THR A 415 -8.81 -19.13 7.59
C THR A 415 -8.69 -19.66 6.17
N TYR A 416 -9.68 -19.33 5.32
CA TYR A 416 -9.57 -19.53 3.87
C TYR A 416 -8.94 -18.34 3.17
N THR A 417 -8.92 -17.17 3.83
CA THR A 417 -8.51 -15.92 3.24
C THR A 417 -7.01 -15.68 3.45
N ILE A 418 -6.30 -15.38 2.37
CA ILE A 418 -4.86 -15.10 2.37
C ILE A 418 -4.57 -14.05 1.29
N SER A 419 -3.69 -13.11 1.56
CA SER A 419 -3.21 -12.19 0.52
C SER A 419 -2.29 -12.91 -0.47
N GLU A 420 -2.24 -12.45 -1.72
CA GLU A 420 -1.37 -13.04 -2.74
C GLU A 420 0.11 -13.01 -2.31
N ALA A 421 0.55 -11.94 -1.66
CA ALA A 421 1.91 -11.83 -1.14
C ALA A 421 2.24 -12.86 -0.05
N GLU A 422 1.29 -13.17 0.84
CA GLU A 422 1.42 -14.26 1.81
C GLU A 422 1.45 -15.61 1.12
N GLY A 423 0.57 -15.82 0.14
CA GLY A 423 0.53 -17.03 -0.67
C GLY A 423 1.82 -17.27 -1.44
N ILE A 424 2.41 -16.25 -2.04
CA ILE A 424 3.73 -16.34 -2.70
C ILE A 424 4.81 -16.76 -1.70
N ARG A 425 4.85 -16.17 -0.50
CA ARG A 425 5.84 -16.56 0.53
C ARG A 425 5.67 -18.02 0.94
N GLU A 426 4.43 -18.44 1.16
CA GLU A 426 4.13 -19.84 1.51
C GLU A 426 4.49 -20.79 0.36
N TYR A 427 4.19 -20.43 -0.89
CA TYR A 427 4.59 -21.20 -2.07
C TYR A 427 6.11 -21.38 -2.18
N LEU A 428 6.88 -20.35 -1.90
CA LEU A 428 8.35 -20.41 -1.96
C LEU A 428 8.93 -21.29 -0.85
N SER A 429 8.31 -21.31 0.33
CA SER A 429 8.81 -21.99 1.52
C SER A 429 8.22 -23.40 1.73
N ASN A 430 6.99 -23.66 1.28
CA ASN A 430 6.27 -24.91 1.54
C ASN A 430 6.15 -25.79 0.28
N PRO A 431 6.86 -26.94 0.22
CA PRO A 431 6.79 -27.84 -0.94
C PRO A 431 5.40 -28.44 -1.17
N LYS A 432 4.61 -28.69 -0.11
CA LYS A 432 3.26 -29.27 -0.23
C LYS A 432 2.29 -28.26 -0.88
N PHE A 433 2.36 -26.99 -0.45
CA PHE A 433 1.55 -25.94 -1.05
C PHE A 433 1.94 -25.71 -2.50
N ARG A 434 3.24 -25.67 -2.79
CA ARG A 434 3.75 -25.56 -4.17
C ARG A 434 3.27 -26.71 -5.05
N ALA A 435 3.31 -27.95 -4.55
CA ALA A 435 2.81 -29.10 -5.29
C ALA A 435 1.31 -28.97 -5.58
N ALA A 436 0.50 -28.53 -4.61
CA ALA A 436 -0.94 -28.33 -4.81
C ALA A 436 -1.24 -27.29 -5.91
N LEU A 437 -0.52 -26.17 -5.95
CA LEU A 437 -0.73 -25.11 -6.96
C LEU A 437 -0.21 -25.52 -8.34
N ASN A 438 0.92 -26.21 -8.42
CA ASN A 438 1.53 -26.63 -9.70
C ASN A 438 0.69 -27.64 -10.48
N THR A 439 -0.32 -28.24 -9.85
CA THR A 439 -1.29 -29.08 -10.58
C THR A 439 -2.30 -28.29 -11.40
N GLY A 440 -2.37 -26.96 -11.23
CA GLY A 440 -3.44 -26.13 -11.81
C GLY A 440 -4.82 -26.36 -11.19
N ALA A 441 -4.90 -27.17 -10.13
CA ALA A 441 -6.17 -27.51 -9.48
C ALA A 441 -6.74 -26.37 -8.63
N TYR A 442 -5.91 -25.40 -8.23
CA TYR A 442 -6.30 -24.25 -7.43
C TYR A 442 -5.75 -22.97 -8.02
N LEU A 443 -6.60 -21.97 -8.14
CA LEU A 443 -6.27 -20.65 -8.65
C LEU A 443 -6.56 -19.57 -7.60
N TYR A 444 -5.77 -18.51 -7.62
CA TYR A 444 -5.97 -17.36 -6.74
C TYR A 444 -7.09 -16.46 -7.27
N ALA A 445 -8.06 -16.16 -6.41
CA ALA A 445 -9.18 -15.27 -6.70
C ALA A 445 -9.72 -14.68 -5.39
N ASP A 446 -10.05 -13.38 -5.37
CA ASP A 446 -10.69 -12.67 -4.25
C ASP A 446 -10.06 -12.98 -2.88
N ALA A 447 -8.73 -12.99 -2.80
CA ALA A 447 -7.95 -13.33 -1.61
C ALA A 447 -8.08 -14.78 -1.12
N HIS A 448 -8.36 -15.74 -2.02
CA HIS A 448 -8.47 -17.16 -1.73
C HIS A 448 -7.77 -17.99 -2.80
N TYR A 449 -7.28 -19.17 -2.44
CA TYR A 449 -6.90 -20.19 -3.41
C TYR A 449 -8.07 -21.15 -3.54
N CYS A 450 -8.81 -21.03 -4.62
CA CYS A 450 -10.03 -21.76 -4.88
C CYS A 450 -9.82 -22.78 -5.99
N ARG A 451 -10.57 -23.87 -5.93
CA ARG A 451 -10.57 -24.97 -6.88
C ARG A 451 -10.90 -24.46 -8.28
N ASN A 452 -10.09 -24.85 -9.27
CA ASN A 452 -10.27 -24.47 -10.66
C ASN A 452 -11.44 -25.26 -11.29
N ASP A 453 -12.65 -24.78 -11.03
CA ASP A 453 -13.90 -25.35 -11.51
C ASP A 453 -14.90 -24.20 -11.75
N PRO A 454 -15.60 -24.14 -12.90
CA PRO A 454 -16.60 -23.11 -13.21
C PRO A 454 -17.73 -22.96 -12.17
N LYS A 455 -17.98 -23.98 -11.36
CA LYS A 455 -18.90 -23.90 -10.22
C LYS A 455 -18.43 -22.86 -9.18
N TYR A 456 -17.12 -22.70 -9.02
CA TYR A 456 -16.51 -21.90 -7.96
C TYR A 456 -15.84 -20.63 -8.43
N LEU A 457 -15.37 -20.60 -9.69
CA LEU A 457 -14.63 -19.46 -10.26
C LEU A 457 -15.26 -18.99 -11.57
N PHE A 458 -15.24 -17.69 -11.77
CA PHE A 458 -15.53 -17.07 -13.06
C PHE A 458 -14.53 -15.94 -13.34
N SER A 459 -14.35 -15.59 -14.61
CA SER A 459 -13.57 -14.44 -15.02
C SER A 459 -14.49 -13.30 -15.45
N ASP A 460 -14.17 -12.07 -15.02
CA ASP A 460 -14.89 -10.88 -15.48
C ASP A 460 -14.51 -10.50 -16.92
N GLN A 461 -15.10 -9.43 -17.43
CA GLN A 461 -14.83 -8.92 -18.78
C GLN A 461 -13.38 -8.44 -18.99
N PHE A 462 -12.63 -8.25 -17.90
CA PHE A 462 -11.21 -7.87 -17.91
C PHE A 462 -10.28 -9.05 -17.68
N GLY A 463 -10.81 -10.28 -17.62
CA GLY A 463 -10.04 -11.50 -17.34
C GLY A 463 -9.64 -11.68 -15.87
N ARG A 464 -10.19 -10.90 -14.94
CA ARG A 464 -9.94 -11.07 -13.50
C ARG A 464 -10.80 -12.21 -12.97
N ARG A 465 -10.20 -13.04 -12.12
CA ARG A 465 -10.89 -14.18 -11.52
C ARG A 465 -11.59 -13.80 -10.24
N HIS A 466 -12.81 -14.25 -10.11
CA HIS A 466 -13.68 -14.01 -8.96
C HIS A 466 -14.31 -15.30 -8.47
N LEU A 467 -14.61 -15.34 -7.17
CA LEU A 467 -15.41 -16.41 -6.57
C LEU A 467 -16.89 -16.25 -6.96
N THR A 468 -17.52 -17.34 -7.35
CA THR A 468 -18.98 -17.38 -7.52
C THR A 468 -19.70 -17.18 -6.18
N ALA A 469 -20.98 -16.82 -6.20
CA ALA A 469 -21.80 -16.76 -4.99
C ALA A 469 -21.81 -18.13 -4.27
N TYR A 470 -21.90 -19.22 -5.02
CA TYR A 470 -21.84 -20.56 -4.47
C TYR A 470 -20.51 -20.84 -3.74
N ALA A 471 -19.37 -20.46 -4.34
CA ALA A 471 -18.07 -20.66 -3.71
C ALA A 471 -17.94 -19.89 -2.38
N ARG A 472 -18.49 -18.67 -2.31
CA ARG A 472 -18.47 -17.84 -1.09
C ARG A 472 -19.30 -18.44 0.04
N GLU A 473 -20.36 -19.17 -0.28
CA GLU A 473 -21.18 -19.88 0.70
C GLU A 473 -20.62 -21.26 1.06
N HIS A 474 -19.77 -21.86 0.19
CA HIS A 474 -19.30 -23.25 0.30
C HIS A 474 -17.76 -23.36 0.27
N MET A 475 -17.05 -22.44 0.91
CA MET A 475 -15.57 -22.41 0.85
C MET A 475 -14.91 -23.68 1.38
N ALA A 476 -15.55 -24.39 2.29
CA ALA A 476 -15.07 -25.69 2.76
C ALA A 476 -14.92 -26.73 1.66
N GLU A 477 -15.71 -26.63 0.57
CA GLU A 477 -15.66 -27.53 -0.56
C GLU A 477 -14.57 -27.19 -1.58
N CYS A 478 -14.20 -25.92 -1.65
CA CYS A 478 -13.43 -25.43 -2.79
C CYS A 478 -12.16 -24.64 -2.45
N CYS A 479 -12.02 -24.12 -1.23
CA CYS A 479 -10.90 -23.27 -0.87
C CYS A 479 -9.85 -24.00 -0.01
N LEU A 480 -8.60 -23.62 -0.20
CA LEU A 480 -7.50 -24.08 0.64
C LEU A 480 -7.52 -23.39 2.00
N VAL A 481 -7.12 -24.12 3.03
CA VAL A 481 -7.09 -23.66 4.42
C VAL A 481 -5.66 -23.23 4.79
N PHE A 482 -5.57 -22.13 5.49
CA PHE A 482 -4.34 -21.59 6.05
C PHE A 482 -4.50 -21.38 7.54
N ARG A 483 -3.36 -21.39 8.27
CA ARG A 483 -3.33 -21.15 9.71
C ARG A 483 -2.32 -20.07 10.03
N ASP A 484 -2.67 -19.14 10.91
CA ASP A 484 -1.71 -18.20 11.47
C ASP A 484 -0.69 -18.92 12.34
N VAL A 485 0.59 -18.75 12.02
CA VAL A 485 1.70 -19.33 12.77
C VAL A 485 2.65 -18.22 13.21
N TYR A 486 3.27 -18.43 14.37
CA TYR A 486 4.30 -17.53 14.85
C TYR A 486 5.67 -18.06 14.43
N ARG A 487 6.35 -17.34 13.54
CA ARG A 487 7.68 -17.73 13.07
C ARG A 487 8.75 -16.80 13.65
N ASN A 488 9.74 -17.38 14.34
CA ASN A 488 10.88 -16.63 14.87
C ASN A 488 11.87 -16.20 13.78
N ALA A 489 11.84 -16.83 12.61
CA ALA A 489 12.68 -16.47 11.47
C ALA A 489 11.85 -15.78 10.40
N VAL A 490 12.23 -14.54 10.06
CA VAL A 490 11.62 -13.80 8.95
C VAL A 490 12.36 -14.17 7.68
N VAL A 491 11.69 -14.86 6.77
CA VAL A 491 12.18 -15.07 5.41
C VAL A 491 11.72 -13.89 4.56
N ARG A 492 12.67 -13.14 3.99
CA ARG A 492 12.39 -12.04 3.07
C ARG A 492 12.97 -12.35 1.72
N LEU A 493 12.23 -12.04 0.67
CA LEU A 493 12.76 -12.01 -0.68
C LEU A 493 13.37 -10.63 -0.93
N VAL A 494 14.69 -10.57 -1.05
CA VAL A 494 15.41 -9.33 -1.35
C VAL A 494 16.26 -9.58 -2.58
N ASN A 495 16.00 -8.84 -3.65
CA ASN A 495 16.71 -8.98 -4.94
C ASN A 495 16.74 -10.44 -5.46
N GLY A 496 15.63 -11.17 -5.38
CA GLY A 496 15.54 -12.55 -5.83
C GLY A 496 16.23 -13.59 -4.91
N ILE A 497 16.71 -13.19 -3.74
CA ILE A 497 17.37 -14.07 -2.76
C ILE A 497 16.52 -14.18 -1.50
N LEU A 498 16.24 -15.41 -1.06
CA LEU A 498 15.61 -15.66 0.23
C LEU A 498 16.61 -15.41 1.37
N GLN A 499 16.43 -14.31 2.07
CA GLN A 499 17.24 -13.99 3.25
C GLN A 499 16.49 -14.41 4.52
N LYS A 500 17.16 -15.22 5.37
CA LYS A 500 16.73 -15.49 6.73
C LYS A 500 17.28 -14.39 7.64
N GLY A 501 16.41 -13.58 8.20
CA GLY A 501 16.77 -12.60 9.24
C GLY A 501 16.36 -13.09 10.61
N CYS A 502 17.23 -12.96 11.61
CA CYS A 502 16.84 -13.01 13.01
C CYS A 502 16.08 -11.72 13.33
N GLY A 503 14.78 -11.79 13.44
CA GLY A 503 13.90 -10.69 13.83
C GLY A 503 12.95 -11.15 14.93
N ARG A 504 12.36 -10.20 15.67
CA ARG A 504 11.26 -10.51 16.60
C ARG A 504 10.20 -11.27 15.84
N GLY A 505 9.74 -12.38 16.38
CA GLY A 505 8.79 -13.28 15.76
C GLY A 505 7.60 -12.56 15.14
N ARG A 506 7.23 -12.94 13.92
CA ARG A 506 6.13 -12.36 13.15
C ARG A 506 5.04 -13.40 13.00
N LYS A 507 3.79 -12.97 13.08
CA LYS A 507 2.68 -13.76 12.56
C LYS A 507 2.89 -13.94 11.05
N ASP A 508 2.86 -15.18 10.59
CA ASP A 508 2.94 -15.60 9.21
C ASP A 508 1.85 -16.64 8.97
N VAL A 509 1.61 -17.03 7.74
CA VAL A 509 0.60 -18.04 7.41
C VAL A 509 1.26 -19.35 7.00
N ALA A 510 0.63 -20.46 7.38
CA ALA A 510 1.04 -21.78 6.96
C ALA A 510 -0.13 -22.48 6.25
N TYR A 511 0.16 -23.15 5.16
CA TYR A 511 -0.79 -24.00 4.44
C TYR A 511 -1.14 -25.23 5.27
N VAL A 512 -2.43 -25.49 5.42
CA VAL A 512 -2.95 -26.64 6.14
C VAL A 512 -3.37 -27.74 5.16
N GLY A 513 -4.13 -27.40 4.14
CA GLY A 513 -4.66 -28.35 3.15
C GLY A 513 -6.04 -27.93 2.64
N PRO A 514 -6.67 -28.73 1.79
CA PRO A 514 -8.09 -28.62 1.53
C PRO A 514 -8.88 -29.12 2.74
N ASN A 515 -10.01 -28.49 3.03
CA ASN A 515 -10.87 -28.90 4.14
C ASN A 515 -11.82 -30.06 3.75
N GLY A 516 -12.01 -30.26 2.47
CA GLY A 516 -12.80 -31.36 1.89
C GLY A 516 -12.59 -31.44 0.38
N GLU A 517 -12.84 -32.59 -0.20
CA GLU A 517 -12.88 -32.75 -1.65
C GLU A 517 -14.35 -32.96 -2.07
N SER A 518 -14.91 -31.97 -2.76
CA SER A 518 -16.17 -32.12 -3.47
C SER A 518 -15.92 -32.73 -4.84
N PRO A 519 -16.78 -33.62 -5.34
CA PRO A 519 -16.66 -34.10 -6.71
C PRO A 519 -16.73 -32.95 -7.71
N LEU A 520 -15.97 -33.04 -8.80
CA LEU A 520 -16.02 -32.07 -9.88
C LEU A 520 -17.42 -32.04 -10.50
N THR A 521 -17.86 -30.83 -10.86
CA THR A 521 -19.06 -30.65 -11.71
C THR A 521 -18.83 -31.26 -13.09
N GLU A 522 -19.86 -31.44 -13.89
CA GLU A 522 -19.73 -31.90 -15.28
C GLU A 522 -18.92 -30.89 -16.11
N GLU A 523 -19.09 -29.59 -15.87
CA GLU A 523 -18.26 -28.55 -16.50
C GLU A 523 -16.80 -28.61 -16.03
N GLY A 524 -16.56 -28.84 -14.73
CA GLY A 524 -15.22 -29.04 -14.19
C GLY A 524 -14.55 -30.30 -14.71
N LYS A 525 -15.30 -31.37 -14.89
CA LYS A 525 -14.82 -32.60 -15.58
C LYS A 525 -14.53 -32.33 -17.05
N ALA A 526 -15.39 -31.59 -17.75
CA ALA A 526 -15.20 -31.21 -19.14
C ALA A 526 -13.98 -30.29 -19.30
N LEU A 527 -13.77 -29.34 -18.39
CA LEU A 527 -12.58 -28.49 -18.37
C LEU A 527 -11.30 -29.31 -18.21
N ARG A 528 -11.26 -30.23 -17.21
CA ARG A 528 -10.12 -31.12 -17.01
C ARG A 528 -9.90 -32.07 -18.20
N ALA A 529 -10.96 -32.59 -18.76
CA ALA A 529 -10.88 -33.47 -19.94
C ALA A 529 -10.31 -32.71 -21.14
N ARG A 530 -10.73 -31.44 -21.35
CA ARG A 530 -10.16 -30.58 -22.39
C ARG A 530 -8.69 -30.30 -22.17
N MET A 531 -8.28 -29.95 -20.94
CA MET A 531 -6.88 -29.74 -20.58
C MET A 531 -6.04 -31.00 -20.74
N ALA A 532 -6.56 -32.16 -20.31
CA ALA A 532 -5.93 -33.45 -20.47
C ALA A 532 -5.82 -33.88 -21.95
N LYS A 533 -6.85 -33.57 -22.75
CA LYS A 533 -6.82 -33.83 -24.20
C LYS A 533 -5.80 -32.92 -24.88
N GLU A 534 -5.73 -31.64 -24.55
CA GLU A 534 -4.72 -30.70 -25.06
C GLU A 534 -3.32 -31.21 -24.72
N LEU A 535 -3.10 -31.65 -23.47
CA LEU A 535 -1.85 -32.25 -23.04
C LEU A 535 -1.55 -33.56 -23.77
N ALA A 536 -2.54 -34.47 -23.90
CA ALA A 536 -2.38 -35.74 -24.58
C ALA A 536 -2.10 -35.56 -26.06
N GLU A 537 -2.73 -34.60 -26.71
CA GLU A 537 -2.46 -34.27 -28.13
C GLU A 537 -1.04 -33.70 -28.32
N THR A 538 -0.48 -33.02 -27.32
CA THR A 538 0.92 -32.55 -27.34
C THR A 538 1.92 -33.67 -26.96
N ALA A 539 1.51 -34.65 -26.16
CA ALA A 539 2.37 -35.74 -25.66
C ALA A 539 2.39 -36.98 -26.56
N ILE A 540 1.26 -37.30 -27.26
CA ILE A 540 1.11 -38.54 -28.10
C ILE A 540 2.02 -38.50 -29.33
N ILE A 541 2.40 -37.32 -29.82
CA ILE A 541 3.37 -37.20 -30.88
C ILE A 541 4.66 -36.81 -30.15
N SER A 542 5.68 -37.68 -30.16
CA SER A 542 7.05 -37.41 -29.66
C SER A 542 7.65 -36.18 -30.36
N LYS A 543 7.01 -35.03 -30.19
CA LYS A 543 7.36 -33.79 -30.84
C LYS A 543 8.58 -33.17 -30.17
N SER A 544 9.51 -32.78 -30.97
CA SER A 544 10.61 -31.94 -30.50
C SER A 544 10.09 -30.55 -30.08
N PHE A 545 10.86 -29.85 -29.28
CA PHE A 545 10.52 -28.51 -28.79
C PHE A 545 10.08 -27.55 -29.89
N ASN A 546 10.80 -27.54 -31.01
CA ASN A 546 10.49 -26.71 -32.17
C ASN A 546 9.14 -27.06 -32.82
N GLN A 547 8.83 -28.36 -32.98
CA GLN A 547 7.55 -28.81 -33.52
C GLN A 547 6.40 -28.41 -32.61
N MET A 548 6.57 -28.53 -31.29
CA MET A 548 5.58 -28.05 -30.32
C MET A 548 5.38 -26.53 -30.43
N THR A 549 6.47 -25.75 -30.63
CA THR A 549 6.36 -24.31 -30.81
C THR A 549 5.49 -23.96 -32.01
N VAL A 550 5.73 -24.60 -33.16
CA VAL A 550 4.93 -24.37 -34.38
C VAL A 550 3.47 -24.68 -34.13
N GLU A 551 3.17 -25.87 -33.60
CA GLU A 551 1.79 -26.31 -33.37
C GLU A 551 1.04 -25.44 -32.37
N LEU A 552 1.67 -25.04 -31.26
CA LEU A 552 1.05 -24.18 -30.25
C LEU A 552 0.73 -22.80 -30.84
N MET A 553 1.61 -22.23 -31.66
CA MET A 553 1.38 -21.00 -32.39
C MET A 553 0.21 -21.11 -33.37
N GLU A 554 0.16 -22.21 -34.14
CA GLU A 554 -0.93 -22.47 -35.09
C GLU A 554 -2.29 -22.61 -34.39
N ARG A 555 -2.36 -23.36 -33.29
CA ARG A 555 -3.58 -23.54 -32.48
C ARG A 555 -4.08 -22.22 -31.90
N LYS A 556 -3.15 -21.36 -31.47
CA LYS A 556 -3.47 -20.03 -30.95
C LYS A 556 -3.59 -18.95 -32.05
N LYS A 557 -3.40 -19.36 -33.32
CA LYS A 557 -3.45 -18.48 -34.49
C LYS A 557 -2.56 -17.25 -34.38
N MET A 558 -1.38 -17.43 -33.77
CA MET A 558 -0.40 -16.35 -33.58
C MET A 558 0.75 -16.49 -34.61
N THR A 559 1.03 -15.40 -35.29
CA THR A 559 2.20 -15.26 -36.16
C THR A 559 3.49 -15.07 -35.35
N VAL A 560 4.65 -15.17 -36.01
CA VAL A 560 5.96 -14.92 -35.38
C VAL A 560 6.03 -13.48 -34.86
N ALA A 561 5.59 -12.51 -35.64
CA ALA A 561 5.58 -11.10 -35.28
C ALA A 561 4.68 -10.81 -34.07
N GLU A 562 3.46 -11.38 -34.06
CA GLU A 562 2.53 -11.23 -32.93
C GLU A 562 3.09 -11.86 -31.64
N LEU A 563 3.66 -13.06 -31.72
CA LEU A 563 4.24 -13.71 -30.56
C LEU A 563 5.51 -12.96 -30.08
N ALA A 564 6.31 -12.44 -30.97
CA ALA A 564 7.47 -11.60 -30.64
C ALA A 564 7.01 -10.32 -29.90
N SER A 565 5.98 -9.65 -30.43
CA SER A 565 5.36 -8.49 -29.76
C SER A 565 4.78 -8.82 -28.37
N ALA A 566 4.06 -9.93 -28.26
CA ALA A 566 3.42 -10.35 -27.01
C ALA A 566 4.42 -10.80 -25.95
N THR A 567 5.58 -11.30 -26.35
CA THR A 567 6.65 -11.77 -25.42
C THR A 567 7.70 -10.73 -25.12
N GLY A 568 7.92 -9.75 -26.02
CA GLY A 568 9.08 -8.86 -26.00
C GLY A 568 10.39 -9.54 -26.45
N LEU A 569 10.29 -10.70 -27.09
CA LEU A 569 11.41 -11.38 -27.73
C LEU A 569 11.54 -10.91 -29.18
N SER A 570 12.74 -11.05 -29.77
CA SER A 570 12.91 -10.76 -31.19
C SER A 570 12.25 -11.84 -32.07
N GLU A 571 11.76 -11.45 -33.25
CA GLU A 571 11.22 -12.40 -34.26
C GLU A 571 12.25 -13.49 -34.60
N GLN A 572 13.52 -13.14 -34.63
CA GLN A 572 14.62 -14.12 -34.84
C GLN A 572 14.67 -15.14 -33.69
N ALA A 573 14.45 -14.73 -32.44
CA ALA A 573 14.41 -15.66 -31.29
C ALA A 573 13.25 -16.64 -31.43
N ILE A 574 12.06 -16.15 -31.75
CA ILE A 574 10.88 -16.99 -32.00
C ILE A 574 11.10 -17.90 -33.23
N GLY A 575 11.66 -17.36 -34.31
CA GLY A 575 12.02 -18.15 -35.50
C GLY A 575 13.01 -19.27 -35.18
N ASN A 576 14.02 -19.01 -34.34
CA ASN A 576 14.94 -20.03 -33.89
C ASN A 576 14.25 -21.10 -33.00
N MET A 577 13.32 -20.73 -32.13
CA MET A 577 12.55 -21.71 -31.36
C MET A 577 11.68 -22.61 -32.22
N ARG A 578 11.23 -22.14 -33.38
CA ARG A 578 10.47 -22.94 -34.35
C ARG A 578 11.34 -23.89 -35.19
N ASN A 579 12.57 -23.48 -35.50
CA ASN A 579 13.36 -24.13 -36.56
C ASN A 579 14.58 -24.93 -36.02
N ASP A 580 15.05 -24.66 -34.79
CA ASP A 580 16.24 -25.28 -34.23
C ASP A 580 15.94 -26.05 -32.93
N ALA A 581 15.84 -27.37 -33.06
CA ALA A 581 15.52 -28.26 -31.93
C ALA A 581 16.64 -28.36 -30.89
N ASN A 582 17.89 -28.08 -31.27
CA ASN A 582 19.07 -28.29 -30.43
C ASN A 582 19.54 -27.01 -29.72
N ARG A 583 18.98 -25.87 -30.08
CA ARG A 583 19.39 -24.59 -29.52
C ARG A 583 18.87 -24.46 -28.10
N VAL A 584 19.74 -24.10 -27.17
CA VAL A 584 19.39 -23.78 -25.78
C VAL A 584 18.91 -22.35 -25.72
N PHE A 585 17.69 -22.16 -25.23
CA PHE A 585 17.09 -20.85 -24.99
C PHE A 585 17.05 -20.56 -23.49
N PRO A 586 17.19 -19.30 -23.08
CA PRO A 586 16.97 -18.92 -21.69
C PRO A 586 15.57 -19.36 -21.22
N ILE A 587 15.47 -19.97 -20.04
CA ILE A 587 14.19 -20.46 -19.51
C ILE A 587 13.14 -19.35 -19.40
N GLN A 588 13.58 -18.11 -19.11
CA GLN A 588 12.71 -16.92 -19.06
C GLN A 588 11.97 -16.71 -20.39
N GLY A 589 12.67 -16.83 -21.52
CA GLY A 589 12.08 -16.69 -22.85
C GLY A 589 11.05 -17.78 -23.13
N ILE A 590 11.32 -19.02 -22.70
CA ILE A 590 10.38 -20.15 -22.87
C ILE A 590 9.13 -19.91 -22.00
N VAL A 591 9.30 -19.47 -20.77
CA VAL A 591 8.20 -19.10 -19.88
C VAL A 591 7.37 -17.94 -20.45
N ALA A 592 8.04 -16.91 -21.03
CA ALA A 592 7.34 -15.82 -21.70
C ALA A 592 6.46 -16.30 -22.87
N VAL A 593 6.95 -17.28 -23.65
CA VAL A 593 6.14 -17.90 -24.72
C VAL A 593 4.96 -18.66 -24.16
N CYS A 594 5.12 -19.43 -23.07
CA CYS A 594 4.00 -20.12 -22.42
C CYS A 594 2.91 -19.14 -21.96
N ILE A 595 3.29 -18.04 -21.32
CA ILE A 595 2.39 -16.98 -20.86
C ILE A 595 1.70 -16.30 -22.05
N ALA A 596 2.45 -15.87 -23.07
CA ALA A 596 1.89 -15.18 -24.24
C ALA A 596 0.90 -16.04 -25.03
N LEU A 597 1.11 -17.35 -25.06
CA LEU A 597 0.19 -18.31 -25.66
C LEU A 597 -0.94 -18.74 -24.71
N HIS A 598 -1.00 -18.22 -23.48
CA HIS A 598 -1.97 -18.59 -22.44
C HIS A 598 -2.09 -20.13 -22.29
N LEU A 599 -0.93 -20.79 -22.19
CA LEU A 599 -0.91 -22.24 -22.02
C LEU A 599 -1.33 -22.64 -20.60
N SER A 600 -2.11 -23.70 -20.49
CA SER A 600 -2.43 -24.26 -19.17
C SER A 600 -1.14 -24.69 -18.42
N PRO A 601 -1.18 -24.78 -17.09
CA PRO A 601 -0.01 -25.23 -16.31
C PRO A 601 0.55 -26.57 -16.77
N GLU A 602 -0.32 -27.52 -17.15
CA GLU A 602 0.08 -28.83 -17.67
C GLU A 602 0.76 -28.72 -19.02
N THR A 603 0.19 -27.98 -19.97
CA THR A 603 0.75 -27.77 -21.30
C THR A 603 2.07 -27.02 -21.24
N SER A 604 2.18 -26.01 -20.37
CA SER A 604 3.41 -25.28 -20.10
C SER A 604 4.51 -26.18 -19.58
N ARG A 605 4.17 -27.12 -18.67
CA ARG A 605 5.12 -28.10 -18.16
C ARG A 605 5.63 -29.00 -19.27
N ALA A 606 4.73 -29.58 -20.06
CA ALA A 606 5.09 -30.46 -21.17
C ALA A 606 5.98 -29.75 -22.19
N TYR A 607 5.68 -28.50 -22.53
CA TYR A 607 6.49 -27.68 -23.45
C TYR A 607 7.89 -27.41 -22.92
N ILE A 608 8.01 -27.08 -21.62
CA ILE A 608 9.30 -26.85 -20.97
C ILE A 608 10.09 -28.14 -20.85
N GLU A 609 9.42 -29.28 -20.55
CA GLU A 609 10.07 -30.60 -20.51
C GLU A 609 10.61 -31.05 -21.87
N ALA A 610 9.95 -30.66 -22.96
CA ALA A 610 10.45 -30.89 -24.31
C ALA A 610 11.63 -30.00 -24.69
N SER A 611 11.84 -28.88 -23.99
CA SER A 611 12.95 -27.95 -24.27
C SER A 611 14.29 -28.45 -23.71
N PRO A 612 15.41 -28.01 -24.26
CA PRO A 612 16.76 -28.26 -23.70
C PRO A 612 16.95 -27.60 -22.31
N SER A 613 16.16 -26.55 -21.97
CA SER A 613 16.31 -25.79 -20.75
C SER A 613 15.40 -26.37 -19.64
N LYS A 614 15.92 -26.40 -18.42
CA LYS A 614 15.21 -26.95 -17.25
C LYS A 614 15.15 -25.95 -16.11
N PHE A 615 14.13 -26.06 -15.27
CA PHE A 615 14.06 -25.32 -14.03
C PHE A 615 15.12 -25.81 -13.04
N MET A 616 15.85 -24.87 -12.48
CA MET A 616 16.73 -25.09 -11.34
C MET A 616 15.99 -24.83 -10.03
N ASN A 617 16.48 -25.36 -8.91
CA ASN A 617 15.88 -25.14 -7.60
C ASN A 617 16.28 -23.79 -6.99
N THR A 618 16.04 -22.70 -7.71
CA THR A 618 16.26 -21.32 -7.24
C THR A 618 14.93 -20.65 -6.93
N VAL A 619 14.98 -19.56 -6.16
CA VAL A 619 13.79 -18.77 -5.87
C VAL A 619 13.20 -18.18 -7.14
N GLU A 620 14.05 -17.66 -8.02
CA GLU A 620 13.68 -17.11 -9.32
C GLU A 620 12.90 -18.13 -10.15
N MET A 621 13.41 -19.36 -10.27
CA MET A 621 12.74 -20.43 -11.02
C MET A 621 11.41 -20.85 -10.39
N LYS A 622 11.31 -20.86 -9.06
CA LYS A 622 10.05 -21.13 -8.37
C LYS A 622 9.02 -20.04 -8.66
N MET A 623 9.43 -18.77 -8.74
CA MET A 623 8.55 -17.67 -9.10
C MET A 623 8.04 -17.78 -10.54
N TYR A 624 8.90 -18.22 -11.48
CA TYR A 624 8.44 -18.48 -12.85
C TYR A 624 7.44 -19.65 -12.90
N GLN A 625 7.65 -20.70 -12.10
CA GLN A 625 6.68 -21.78 -11.97
C GLN A 625 5.37 -21.29 -11.33
N TYR A 626 5.43 -20.39 -10.35
CA TYR A 626 4.24 -19.75 -9.78
C TYR A 626 3.49 -18.94 -10.85
N ALA A 627 4.19 -18.16 -11.66
CA ALA A 627 3.61 -17.40 -12.75
C ALA A 627 2.87 -18.31 -13.76
N LEU A 628 3.48 -19.43 -14.13
CA LEU A 628 2.85 -20.43 -14.99
C LEU A 628 1.63 -21.10 -14.35
N ALA A 629 1.60 -21.24 -13.02
CA ALA A 629 0.49 -21.86 -12.31
C ALA A 629 -0.67 -20.90 -12.04
N GLN A 630 -0.38 -19.60 -11.83
CA GLN A 630 -1.37 -18.63 -11.34
C GLN A 630 -1.65 -17.48 -12.31
N TRP A 631 -0.65 -17.05 -13.11
CA TRP A 631 -0.73 -15.86 -13.97
C TRP A 631 -0.72 -16.15 -15.47
N TYR A 632 -0.88 -17.41 -15.88
CA TYR A 632 -0.76 -17.84 -17.28
C TYR A 632 -1.78 -17.20 -18.24
N GLU A 633 -2.88 -16.62 -17.73
CA GLU A 633 -3.87 -15.88 -18.51
C GLU A 633 -3.57 -14.38 -18.61
N SER A 634 -2.57 -13.90 -17.87
CA SER A 634 -2.17 -12.50 -17.89
C SER A 634 -1.22 -12.18 -19.06
N PRO A 635 -1.21 -10.95 -19.58
CA PRO A 635 -0.18 -10.53 -20.54
C PRO A 635 1.24 -10.62 -19.93
N VAL A 636 2.26 -10.86 -20.78
CA VAL A 636 3.67 -10.99 -20.34
C VAL A 636 4.16 -9.72 -19.64
N SER A 637 3.73 -8.53 -20.08
CA SER A 637 4.07 -7.25 -19.45
C SER A 637 3.59 -7.17 -18.00
N VAL A 638 2.36 -7.64 -17.73
CA VAL A 638 1.78 -7.70 -16.37
C VAL A 638 2.56 -8.70 -15.51
N VAL A 639 2.89 -9.87 -16.07
CA VAL A 639 3.70 -10.87 -15.36
C VAL A 639 5.09 -10.34 -15.05
N ASN A 640 5.74 -9.66 -16.00
CA ASN A 640 7.05 -9.03 -15.79
C ASN A 640 7.01 -8.04 -14.62
N ARG A 641 6.01 -7.18 -14.57
CA ARG A 641 5.83 -6.23 -13.49
C ARG A 641 5.64 -6.93 -12.14
N ARG A 642 4.75 -7.93 -12.02
CA ARG A 642 4.54 -8.71 -10.80
C ARG A 642 5.81 -9.43 -10.32
N LEU A 643 6.64 -9.92 -11.25
CA LEU A 643 7.93 -10.52 -10.93
C LEU A 643 8.90 -9.49 -10.35
N VAL A 644 8.99 -8.30 -10.96
CA VAL A 644 9.83 -7.20 -10.45
C VAL A 644 9.38 -6.75 -9.07
N GLU A 645 8.07 -6.59 -8.83
CA GLU A 645 7.50 -6.28 -7.52
C GLU A 645 7.83 -7.35 -6.46
N ALA A 646 7.88 -8.61 -6.86
CA ALA A 646 8.33 -9.70 -6.02
C ALA A 646 9.87 -9.76 -5.85
N GLY A 647 10.62 -8.81 -6.42
CA GLY A 647 12.09 -8.77 -6.35
C GLY A 647 12.79 -9.82 -7.22
N VAL A 648 12.13 -10.30 -8.27
CA VAL A 648 12.62 -11.32 -9.21
C VAL A 648 12.83 -10.68 -10.57
N LYS A 649 13.80 -11.18 -11.34
CA LYS A 649 14.05 -10.71 -12.71
C LYS A 649 12.82 -10.95 -13.58
N PRO A 650 12.43 -9.98 -14.44
CA PRO A 650 11.37 -10.17 -15.40
C PRO A 650 11.75 -11.25 -16.44
N LEU A 651 10.74 -11.82 -17.08
CA LEU A 651 10.94 -12.80 -18.15
C LEU A 651 11.60 -12.19 -19.37
N THR A 652 11.20 -10.97 -19.72
CA THR A 652 11.70 -10.18 -20.84
C THR A 652 11.68 -8.69 -20.48
N ASN A 653 12.18 -7.84 -21.37
CA ASN A 653 12.16 -6.38 -21.18
C ASN A 653 10.82 -5.73 -21.59
N LEU A 654 9.78 -6.55 -21.90
CA LEU A 654 8.47 -6.03 -22.22
C LEU A 654 7.85 -5.38 -21.00
N VAL A 655 7.62 -4.08 -21.08
CA VAL A 655 6.89 -3.29 -20.09
C VAL A 655 5.53 -2.89 -20.68
N ASP A 656 4.55 -2.65 -19.83
CA ASP A 656 3.28 -2.08 -20.29
C ASP A 656 3.56 -0.74 -20.99
N GLY A 657 2.91 -0.53 -22.13
CA GLY A 657 3.05 0.69 -22.94
C GLY A 657 2.51 1.96 -22.28
N TYR A 658 2.34 1.93 -20.96
CA TYR A 658 2.04 3.08 -20.11
C TYR A 658 3.30 3.39 -19.30
N GLY A 659 3.84 4.60 -19.47
CA GLY A 659 4.93 5.11 -18.67
C GLY A 659 4.56 5.19 -17.18
N GLU A 660 5.54 5.48 -16.34
CA GLU A 660 5.35 5.68 -14.89
C GLU A 660 4.23 6.68 -14.54
N ASP A 661 3.81 7.49 -15.52
CA ASP A 661 2.81 8.56 -15.43
C ASP A 661 1.43 8.15 -15.97
N GLY A 662 1.18 6.89 -16.34
CA GLY A 662 -0.08 6.46 -16.96
C GLY A 662 -0.30 6.99 -18.37
N ILE A 663 0.71 7.61 -19.00
CA ILE A 663 0.68 8.10 -20.36
C ILE A 663 1.24 7.01 -21.28
N ARG A 664 0.52 6.71 -22.35
CA ARG A 664 0.96 5.76 -23.38
C ARG A 664 2.30 6.23 -23.94
N LEU A 665 3.34 5.45 -23.73
CA LEU A 665 4.63 5.69 -24.40
C LEU A 665 4.45 5.41 -25.89
N ALA A 666 4.66 6.44 -26.70
CA ALA A 666 4.53 6.41 -28.15
C ALA A 666 5.58 5.49 -28.81
#